data_81957933a28d37a34870718631d437a4
#
_entry.id   81957933a28d37a34870718631d437a4
#
_cell.length_a   1.000
_cell.length_b   1.000
_cell.length_c   1.000
_cell.angle_alpha   90.00
_cell.angle_beta   90.00
_cell.angle_gamma   90.00
#
_symmetry.space_group_name_H-M   'P 1'
#
loop_
_entity.id
_entity.type
_entity.pdbx_description
1 polymer ?
#
loop_
_entity_poly.entity_id
_entity_poly.type
_entity_poly.pdbx_seq_one_letter_code
_entity_poly.pdbx_strand_id
1 'polypeptide(L)'
;MRISKLFAVLTAVILCAMPPFRIAAEDKTDVFFDDFTGSKLDSSKWLTAEKNWGGTVEADGKTVDYNGGVIPENVEIRDGNLILTGLGNKYEGELRGIHRDGTEREDGSRCGGAIATKEYYASGSYEIRAKIAPVLGCCSAMWTFEYEEDYSGDTLQITNHEIDIEFPGRDANDDFSLSHVLCTTWVTEEDYKTKSVPCGNQADGKFHTYQFDWHTGSGTETPHVEYYFDGEVIHTAYDYIPTNESRFWLGLWFPKNWAGTPDFETTEFVIDYVKITPFHESGDTPQHESYPDHGWAEPVAELPKGWLLWHSYSQYSALDSKLYLRSPDGNIQGITGDFIHAMNGSFGNSPERFTFMAIDQIADEWDVFLYDAGEITNLTPNSGYRNEDPKFSPDGKAIVFKRGFWSEEAGDFVCNLALIDVESGEITMLTNDLAEEAMPCFSADGTKLYYTRYSAGIGSIICQNLQTNEQEIIFSEPGVNAYYPVISGEKLYFTKWLNADNHCDQLVCYDGTKLQRLPFNSEEYDCSDICPIAENAFIFSSTADGEYDLFYFDGTSACPLTDISTGQNDLGADFFPSVAGDVNADGMLDVSDIVLLQKWILAIPGTKLFLPEAADLDGDGCLDVFDLGLMKQKLLENGLFT
;
A
#
# COMPACT_ATOMS: atom_id res chain seq x y z
N MET A 1 -32.81 -60.00 61.78
CA MET A 1 -34.17 -60.17 61.23
C MET A 1 -34.34 -59.28 60.02
N ARG A 2 -34.56 -59.93 58.84
CA ARG A 2 -34.90 -59.41 57.48
C ARG A 2 -33.92 -58.39 56.86
N ILE A 3 -32.98 -58.77 55.93
CA ILE A 3 -33.07 -59.15 54.50
C ILE A 3 -33.92 -58.14 53.71
N SER A 4 -33.21 -57.38 52.91
CA SER A 4 -33.68 -57.02 51.55
C SER A 4 -32.49 -56.80 50.62
N LYS A 5 -32.54 -57.51 49.50
CA LYS A 5 -31.56 -57.60 48.40
C LYS A 5 -31.52 -56.34 47.62
N LEU A 6 -30.32 -55.91 47.28
CA LEU A 6 -30.10 -54.88 46.26
C LEU A 6 -29.59 -55.56 44.97
N PHE A 7 -30.37 -55.46 43.92
CA PHE A 7 -29.96 -55.87 42.55
C PHE A 7 -28.97 -54.84 42.00
N ALA A 8 -27.79 -55.27 41.68
CA ALA A 8 -26.88 -54.52 40.88
C ALA A 8 -27.09 -54.87 39.39
N VAL A 9 -27.57 -53.91 38.63
CA VAL A 9 -27.62 -54.00 37.17
C VAL A 9 -26.28 -53.54 36.64
N LEU A 10 -25.53 -54.45 36.06
CA LEU A 10 -24.28 -54.17 35.35
C LEU A 10 -24.63 -53.70 33.92
N THR A 11 -24.56 -52.40 33.68
CA THR A 11 -24.66 -51.85 32.32
C THR A 11 -23.24 -51.82 31.71
N ALA A 12 -22.96 -52.77 30.82
CA ALA A 12 -21.76 -52.77 30.03
C ALA A 12 -21.86 -51.65 28.95
N VAL A 13 -21.11 -50.59 29.13
CA VAL A 13 -20.91 -49.58 28.09
C VAL A 13 -19.89 -50.13 27.10
N ILE A 14 -20.36 -50.54 25.93
CA ILE A 14 -19.49 -50.84 24.77
C ILE A 14 -18.99 -49.50 24.22
N LEU A 15 -17.76 -49.11 24.55
CA LEU A 15 -17.06 -48.07 23.83
C LEU A 15 -16.69 -48.60 22.44
N CYS A 16 -17.51 -48.33 21.44
CA CYS A 16 -17.05 -48.37 20.06
C CYS A 16 -16.01 -47.25 19.89
N ALA A 17 -14.75 -47.65 19.77
CA ALA A 17 -13.69 -46.78 19.29
C ALA A 17 -14.00 -46.44 17.84
N MET A 18 -14.61 -45.26 17.61
CA MET A 18 -14.61 -44.63 16.29
C MET A 18 -13.16 -44.22 16.01
N PRO A 19 -12.63 -44.50 14.81
CA PRO A 19 -11.37 -43.91 14.40
C PRO A 19 -11.51 -42.38 14.41
N PRO A 20 -10.43 -41.65 14.74
CA PRO A 20 -10.51 -40.19 14.70
C PRO A 20 -10.91 -39.79 13.27
N PHE A 21 -12.02 -39.05 13.17
CA PHE A 21 -12.33 -38.30 11.98
C PHE A 21 -11.13 -37.38 11.74
N ARG A 22 -10.25 -37.75 10.81
CA ARG A 22 -9.42 -36.79 10.13
C ARG A 22 -10.41 -35.89 9.40
N ILE A 23 -10.56 -34.65 9.89
CA ILE A 23 -10.99 -33.56 9.04
C ILE A 23 -9.94 -33.58 7.93
N ALA A 24 -10.34 -33.99 6.73
CA ALA A 24 -9.56 -33.75 5.55
C ALA A 24 -9.31 -32.23 5.59
N ALA A 25 -8.03 -31.82 5.56
CA ALA A 25 -7.72 -30.46 5.19
C ALA A 25 -8.52 -30.21 3.90
N GLU A 26 -9.28 -29.14 3.84
CA GLU A 26 -9.78 -28.65 2.56
C GLU A 26 -8.55 -28.63 1.65
N ASP A 27 -8.59 -29.40 0.57
CA ASP A 27 -7.71 -29.20 -0.56
C ASP A 27 -7.93 -27.74 -0.99
N LYS A 28 -7.07 -26.85 -0.52
CA LYS A 28 -6.87 -25.57 -1.21
C LYS A 28 -6.43 -26.01 -2.59
N THR A 29 -7.30 -25.83 -3.56
CA THR A 29 -6.92 -25.99 -4.97
C THR A 29 -5.81 -24.95 -5.19
N ASP A 30 -4.60 -25.37 -5.52
CA ASP A 30 -3.43 -24.52 -5.81
C ASP A 30 -3.62 -23.72 -7.11
N VAL A 31 -4.86 -23.53 -7.54
CA VAL A 31 -5.22 -22.79 -8.75
C VAL A 31 -5.07 -21.29 -8.48
N PHE A 32 -4.16 -20.67 -9.20
CA PHE A 32 -4.13 -19.21 -9.31
C PHE A 32 -5.26 -18.75 -10.24
N PHE A 33 -6.04 -17.79 -9.80
CA PHE A 33 -7.09 -17.18 -10.60
C PHE A 33 -7.21 -15.69 -10.30
N ASP A 34 -7.32 -14.88 -11.35
CA ASP A 34 -7.64 -13.47 -11.25
C ASP A 34 -8.54 -13.06 -12.43
N ASP A 35 -9.71 -12.51 -12.11
CA ASP A 35 -10.68 -11.97 -13.06
C ASP A 35 -10.70 -10.44 -13.09
N PHE A 36 -9.74 -9.80 -12.45
CA PHE A 36 -9.52 -8.35 -12.43
C PHE A 36 -10.75 -7.54 -12.01
N THR A 37 -11.61 -8.10 -11.16
CA THR A 37 -12.85 -7.45 -10.69
C THR A 37 -12.65 -6.29 -9.73
N GLY A 38 -11.41 -5.98 -9.34
CA GLY A 38 -11.05 -4.84 -8.50
C GLY A 38 -11.07 -3.51 -9.27
N SER A 39 -10.74 -2.44 -8.57
CA SER A 39 -10.42 -1.13 -9.16
C SER A 39 -8.94 -0.96 -9.48
N LYS A 40 -8.09 -1.88 -9.00
CA LYS A 40 -6.63 -1.88 -9.13
C LYS A 40 -6.10 -3.30 -9.25
N LEU A 41 -4.88 -3.39 -9.79
CA LEU A 41 -4.13 -4.63 -9.84
C LEU A 41 -3.86 -5.14 -8.41
N ASP A 42 -4.15 -6.42 -8.16
CA ASP A 42 -3.92 -7.04 -6.85
C ASP A 42 -2.41 -7.24 -6.63
N SER A 43 -1.81 -6.32 -5.87
CA SER A 43 -0.37 -6.36 -5.55
C SER A 43 0.04 -7.54 -4.67
N SER A 44 -0.89 -8.31 -4.11
CA SER A 44 -0.56 -9.58 -3.45
C SER A 44 -0.29 -10.72 -4.44
N LYS A 45 -0.81 -10.62 -5.67
CA LYS A 45 -0.68 -11.59 -6.75
C LYS A 45 0.35 -11.19 -7.79
N TRP A 46 0.45 -9.89 -8.10
CA TRP A 46 1.16 -9.36 -9.25
C TRP A 46 2.29 -8.39 -8.89
N LEU A 47 3.32 -8.41 -9.70
CA LEU A 47 4.37 -7.40 -9.80
C LEU A 47 4.14 -6.61 -11.07
N THR A 48 4.32 -5.29 -11.02
CA THR A 48 4.30 -4.42 -12.21
C THR A 48 5.72 -4.15 -12.65
N ALA A 49 6.02 -4.32 -13.92
CA ALA A 49 7.35 -4.08 -14.45
C ALA A 49 7.58 -2.59 -14.76
N GLU A 50 8.74 -2.09 -14.36
CA GLU A 50 9.29 -0.80 -14.75
C GLU A 50 10.73 -0.99 -15.20
N LYS A 51 10.94 -1.19 -16.49
CA LYS A 51 12.29 -1.43 -17.03
C LYS A 51 12.40 -1.15 -18.50
N ASN A 52 13.64 -0.92 -18.93
CA ASN A 52 14.00 -0.95 -20.33
C ASN A 52 13.99 -2.40 -20.81
N TRP A 53 13.34 -2.64 -21.92
CA TRP A 53 13.15 -3.99 -22.41
C TRP A 53 13.77 -4.17 -23.81
N GLY A 54 14.50 -5.28 -23.97
CA GLY A 54 14.96 -5.73 -25.27
C GLY A 54 15.98 -4.80 -25.92
N GLY A 55 17.22 -4.87 -25.52
CA GLY A 55 18.33 -4.26 -26.24
C GLY A 55 19.14 -5.30 -26.98
N THR A 56 19.79 -4.90 -28.08
CA THR A 56 20.81 -5.70 -28.71
C THR A 56 22.19 -5.23 -28.21
N VAL A 57 22.97 -6.15 -27.66
CA VAL A 57 24.38 -5.89 -27.30
C VAL A 57 25.21 -6.08 -28.55
N GLU A 58 25.86 -5.03 -29.03
CA GLU A 58 26.84 -5.13 -30.11
C GLU A 58 28.15 -5.78 -29.62
N ALA A 59 28.94 -6.28 -30.54
CA ALA A 59 30.20 -6.99 -30.25
C ALA A 59 31.24 -6.17 -29.46
N ASP A 60 31.05 -4.86 -29.31
CA ASP A 60 31.87 -3.97 -28.49
C ASP A 60 31.36 -3.80 -27.05
N GLY A 61 30.31 -4.54 -26.70
CA GLY A 61 29.68 -4.48 -25.37
C GLY A 61 28.73 -3.32 -25.16
N LYS A 62 28.43 -2.52 -26.19
CA LYS A 62 27.43 -1.45 -26.11
C LYS A 62 26.09 -1.93 -26.56
N THR A 63 25.07 -1.54 -25.81
CA THR A 63 23.69 -1.76 -26.23
C THR A 63 23.30 -0.66 -27.22
N VAL A 64 22.92 -1.05 -28.43
CA VAL A 64 22.72 -0.12 -29.55
C VAL A 64 21.26 0.33 -29.68
N ASP A 65 20.33 -0.43 -29.15
CA ASP A 65 18.90 -0.11 -29.23
C ASP A 65 18.10 -0.74 -28.09
N TYR A 66 17.33 0.06 -27.38
CA TYR A 66 16.25 -0.39 -26.56
C TYR A 66 14.92 -0.20 -27.28
N ASN A 67 14.00 -1.14 -27.13
CA ASN A 67 12.69 -1.09 -27.79
C ASN A 67 11.64 -0.29 -27.02
N GLY A 68 12.01 0.70 -26.31
CA GLY A 68 11.14 1.39 -25.39
C GLY A 68 11.33 0.81 -24.00
N GLY A 69 10.35 0.60 -23.30
CA GLY A 69 10.33 -0.01 -21.98
C GLY A 69 8.93 -0.40 -21.65
N VAL A 70 8.74 -0.86 -20.45
CA VAL A 70 7.42 -1.05 -19.85
C VAL A 70 7.37 -0.19 -18.59
N ILE A 71 6.24 0.49 -18.39
CA ILE A 71 6.04 1.45 -17.31
C ILE A 71 4.73 1.15 -16.58
N PRO A 72 4.66 1.40 -15.25
CA PRO A 72 3.47 1.10 -14.45
C PRO A 72 2.24 1.93 -14.86
N GLU A 73 2.42 3.13 -15.38
CA GLU A 73 1.33 4.00 -15.86
C GLU A 73 0.54 3.37 -17.03
N ASN A 74 1.14 2.39 -17.71
CA ASN A 74 0.50 1.63 -18.80
C ASN A 74 -0.20 0.35 -18.32
N VAL A 75 -0.38 0.16 -17.02
CA VAL A 75 -1.08 -0.97 -16.39
C VAL A 75 -2.28 -0.44 -15.63
N GLU A 76 -3.48 -0.80 -16.05
CA GLU A 76 -4.73 -0.30 -15.47
C GLU A 76 -5.75 -1.43 -15.30
N ILE A 77 -6.56 -1.38 -14.25
CA ILE A 77 -7.78 -2.19 -14.13
C ILE A 77 -8.96 -1.28 -14.49
N ARG A 78 -9.68 -1.66 -15.55
CA ARG A 78 -10.82 -0.90 -16.07
C ARG A 78 -11.93 -1.81 -16.55
N ASP A 79 -13.15 -1.57 -16.11
CA ASP A 79 -14.35 -2.32 -16.47
C ASP A 79 -14.21 -3.84 -16.23
N GLY A 80 -13.55 -4.23 -15.12
CA GLY A 80 -13.30 -5.64 -14.78
C GLY A 80 -12.32 -6.34 -15.72
N ASN A 81 -11.37 -5.61 -16.29
CA ASN A 81 -10.32 -6.16 -17.15
C ASN A 81 -8.97 -5.54 -16.80
N LEU A 82 -7.90 -6.30 -16.96
CA LEU A 82 -6.56 -5.76 -17.03
C LEU A 82 -6.32 -5.13 -18.40
N ILE A 83 -5.91 -3.88 -18.43
CA ILE A 83 -5.55 -3.13 -19.63
C ILE A 83 -4.05 -2.88 -19.62
N LEU A 84 -3.36 -3.42 -20.61
CA LEU A 84 -1.98 -3.09 -20.89
C LEU A 84 -1.93 -2.16 -22.09
N THR A 85 -1.48 -0.91 -21.87
CA THR A 85 -1.44 0.12 -22.90
C THR A 85 -0.08 0.13 -23.61
N GLY A 86 -0.09 0.22 -24.91
CA GLY A 86 1.08 0.46 -25.75
C GLY A 86 1.04 1.87 -26.33
N LEU A 87 2.03 2.70 -25.96
CA LEU A 87 2.25 4.04 -26.52
C LEU A 87 3.20 3.91 -27.70
N GLY A 88 2.70 4.20 -28.90
CA GLY A 88 3.44 4.03 -30.14
C GLY A 88 4.48 5.11 -30.40
N ASN A 89 4.91 5.25 -31.66
CA ASN A 89 5.98 6.16 -32.09
C ASN A 89 5.67 7.66 -31.97
N LYS A 90 4.46 8.02 -31.56
CA LYS A 90 4.04 9.40 -31.29
C LYS A 90 4.01 9.74 -29.79
N TYR A 91 4.60 8.90 -28.97
CA TYR A 91 4.71 9.17 -27.54
C TYR A 91 5.63 10.38 -27.30
N GLU A 92 5.12 11.40 -26.63
CA GLU A 92 5.81 12.67 -26.30
C GLU A 92 6.17 12.77 -24.81
N GLY A 93 6.00 11.69 -24.03
CA GLY A 93 6.31 11.66 -22.61
C GLY A 93 7.82 11.59 -22.33
N GLU A 94 8.16 11.44 -21.06
CA GLU A 94 9.53 11.29 -20.60
C GLU A 94 10.20 10.09 -21.28
N LEU A 95 11.45 10.29 -21.74
CA LEU A 95 12.24 9.22 -22.33
C LEU A 95 12.54 8.17 -21.25
N ARG A 96 11.89 7.01 -21.36
CA ARG A 96 12.15 5.86 -20.50
C ARG A 96 13.17 4.97 -21.20
N GLY A 97 14.36 4.89 -20.64
CA GLY A 97 15.44 4.08 -21.12
C GLY A 97 16.68 4.86 -21.49
N ILE A 98 17.77 4.41 -20.97
CA ILE A 98 19.11 4.85 -21.31
C ILE A 98 19.87 3.69 -21.95
N HIS A 99 20.75 3.99 -22.90
CA HIS A 99 21.72 3.00 -23.40
C HIS A 99 22.62 2.54 -22.24
N ARG A 100 23.21 1.35 -22.36
CA ARG A 100 24.15 0.84 -21.34
C ARG A 100 25.37 1.76 -21.13
N ASP A 101 25.71 2.61 -22.09
CA ASP A 101 26.77 3.62 -21.95
C ASP A 101 26.32 4.90 -21.23
N GLY A 102 25.06 4.95 -20.75
CA GLY A 102 24.51 6.08 -20.04
C GLY A 102 24.03 7.23 -20.93
N THR A 103 23.97 7.07 -22.24
CA THR A 103 23.40 8.08 -23.15
C THR A 103 21.88 7.95 -23.20
N GLU A 104 21.18 9.09 -23.24
CA GLU A 104 19.75 9.13 -23.48
C GLU A 104 19.42 8.71 -24.91
N ARG A 105 18.23 8.14 -25.12
CA ARG A 105 17.75 7.78 -26.46
C ARG A 105 17.31 9.02 -27.21
N GLU A 106 17.66 9.07 -28.49
CA GLU A 106 17.28 10.18 -29.38
C GLU A 106 15.95 9.96 -30.10
N ASP A 107 15.49 8.71 -30.22
CA ASP A 107 14.21 8.37 -30.87
C ASP A 107 13.06 8.39 -29.86
N GLY A 108 11.90 8.83 -30.32
CA GLY A 108 10.69 8.85 -29.53
C GLY A 108 10.42 7.50 -28.87
N SER A 109 10.29 7.50 -27.57
CA SER A 109 10.20 6.29 -26.78
C SER A 109 8.85 5.64 -26.98
N ARG A 110 8.86 4.43 -27.41
CA ARG A 110 7.70 3.55 -27.36
C ARG A 110 7.66 2.95 -25.98
N CYS A 111 6.53 2.98 -25.31
CA CYS A 111 6.36 2.40 -23.98
C CYS A 111 5.19 1.46 -23.95
N GLY A 112 5.40 0.28 -23.40
CA GLY A 112 4.34 -0.70 -23.12
C GLY A 112 4.01 -0.81 -21.64
N GLY A 113 3.23 -1.83 -21.27
CA GLY A 113 2.94 -2.23 -19.91
C GLY A 113 3.11 -3.73 -19.76
N ALA A 114 3.63 -4.18 -18.62
CA ALA A 114 3.78 -5.60 -18.32
C ALA A 114 3.64 -5.88 -16.82
N ILE A 115 3.13 -7.08 -16.51
CA ILE A 115 3.01 -7.60 -15.15
C ILE A 115 3.54 -9.03 -15.09
N ALA A 116 3.91 -9.48 -13.90
CA ALA A 116 4.26 -10.88 -13.63
C ALA A 116 3.67 -11.37 -12.32
N THR A 117 3.48 -12.68 -12.19
CA THR A 117 3.08 -13.28 -10.91
C THR A 117 4.15 -13.09 -9.85
N LYS A 118 3.75 -12.86 -8.58
CA LYS A 118 4.69 -12.89 -7.44
C LYS A 118 5.23 -14.29 -7.18
N GLU A 119 4.38 -15.28 -7.32
CA GLU A 119 4.73 -16.68 -7.14
C GLU A 119 5.33 -17.27 -8.42
N TYR A 120 6.11 -18.31 -8.24
CA TYR A 120 6.71 -19.10 -9.33
C TYR A 120 5.89 -20.36 -9.55
N TYR A 121 5.79 -20.79 -10.80
CA TYR A 121 5.04 -21.97 -11.23
C TYR A 121 5.88 -22.76 -12.24
N ALA A 122 5.73 -24.10 -12.23
CA ALA A 122 6.34 -25.00 -13.21
C ALA A 122 5.25 -25.65 -14.08
N SER A 123 5.26 -26.99 -14.19
CA SER A 123 4.25 -27.71 -14.98
C SER A 123 2.84 -27.30 -14.60
N GLY A 124 2.03 -27.02 -15.61
CA GLY A 124 0.68 -26.52 -15.40
C GLY A 124 -0.02 -26.08 -16.67
N SER A 125 -1.31 -25.80 -16.55
CA SER A 125 -2.12 -25.17 -17.58
C SER A 125 -2.20 -23.67 -17.31
N TYR A 126 -1.76 -22.87 -18.27
CA TYR A 126 -1.71 -21.40 -18.22
C TYR A 126 -2.69 -20.85 -19.24
N GLU A 127 -3.77 -20.28 -18.78
CA GLU A 127 -4.86 -19.80 -19.61
C GLU A 127 -5.15 -18.32 -19.37
N ILE A 128 -5.31 -17.57 -20.47
CA ILE A 128 -5.87 -16.21 -20.44
C ILE A 128 -7.05 -16.09 -21.39
N ARG A 129 -7.98 -15.20 -21.07
CA ARG A 129 -9.02 -14.75 -21.99
C ARG A 129 -8.77 -13.28 -22.31
N ALA A 130 -8.49 -12.99 -23.59
CA ALA A 130 -7.98 -11.66 -23.93
C ALA A 130 -8.40 -11.19 -25.34
N LYS A 131 -8.30 -9.87 -25.56
CA LYS A 131 -8.30 -9.23 -26.87
C LYS A 131 -6.90 -8.69 -27.11
N ILE A 132 -6.21 -9.19 -28.11
CA ILE A 132 -4.89 -8.69 -28.49
C ILE A 132 -4.95 -7.26 -29.05
N ALA A 133 -3.84 -6.52 -28.97
CA ALA A 133 -3.70 -5.25 -29.64
C ALA A 133 -3.93 -5.41 -31.16
N PRO A 134 -4.89 -4.67 -31.75
CA PRO A 134 -5.32 -4.94 -33.15
C PRO A 134 -4.41 -4.27 -34.20
N VAL A 135 -3.14 -4.06 -33.89
CA VAL A 135 -2.18 -3.32 -34.72
C VAL A 135 -0.83 -4.02 -34.78
N LEU A 136 -0.09 -3.79 -35.87
CA LEU A 136 1.31 -4.22 -35.97
C LEU A 136 2.25 -3.18 -35.36
N GLY A 137 3.46 -3.60 -35.03
CA GLY A 137 4.51 -2.74 -34.46
C GLY A 137 4.64 -2.81 -32.94
N CYS A 138 3.77 -3.57 -32.29
CA CYS A 138 3.89 -3.99 -30.88
C CYS A 138 3.60 -5.47 -30.75
N CYS A 139 3.90 -6.06 -29.60
CA CYS A 139 3.65 -7.47 -29.30
C CYS A 139 2.76 -7.58 -28.06
N SER A 140 1.59 -8.21 -28.22
CA SER A 140 0.80 -8.73 -27.10
C SER A 140 1.32 -10.12 -26.78
N ALA A 141 1.67 -10.40 -25.52
CA ALA A 141 2.28 -11.66 -25.14
C ALA A 141 1.80 -12.19 -23.80
N MET A 142 1.81 -13.51 -23.67
CA MET A 142 1.82 -14.23 -22.42
C MET A 142 2.98 -15.22 -22.41
N TRP A 143 3.72 -15.28 -21.32
CA TRP A 143 4.91 -16.16 -21.25
C TRP A 143 5.27 -16.53 -19.81
N THR A 144 6.05 -17.61 -19.67
CA THR A 144 6.80 -17.87 -18.45
C THR A 144 8.25 -17.42 -18.65
N PHE A 145 8.89 -16.95 -17.58
CA PHE A 145 10.26 -16.46 -17.68
C PHE A 145 11.04 -16.70 -16.39
N GLU A 146 12.21 -17.34 -16.54
CA GLU A 146 13.22 -17.48 -15.51
C GLU A 146 14.60 -17.36 -16.17
N TYR A 147 15.46 -16.52 -15.64
CA TYR A 147 16.73 -16.16 -16.23
C TYR A 147 17.84 -16.20 -15.20
N GLU A 148 18.91 -16.95 -15.52
CA GLU A 148 20.06 -17.09 -14.64
C GLU A 148 21.35 -16.84 -15.41
N GLU A 149 22.27 -16.06 -14.81
CA GLU A 149 23.65 -15.90 -15.28
C GLU A 149 24.60 -16.61 -14.31
N ASP A 150 25.27 -17.65 -14.77
CA ASP A 150 26.29 -18.39 -13.99
C ASP A 150 27.70 -17.98 -14.44
N TYR A 151 28.40 -17.30 -13.55
CA TYR A 151 29.81 -16.86 -13.70
C TYR A 151 30.78 -17.79 -12.99
N SER A 152 30.39 -18.94 -12.51
CA SER A 152 31.26 -19.86 -11.76
C SER A 152 32.33 -20.55 -12.60
N GLY A 153 32.17 -20.56 -13.93
CA GLY A 153 33.10 -21.13 -14.90
C GLY A 153 33.98 -20.11 -15.58
N ASP A 154 34.77 -20.56 -16.59
CA ASP A 154 35.62 -19.70 -17.42
C ASP A 154 34.80 -18.87 -18.44
N THR A 155 33.55 -19.23 -18.68
CA THR A 155 32.60 -18.56 -19.59
C THR A 155 31.26 -18.39 -18.91
N LEU A 156 30.62 -17.23 -19.14
CA LEU A 156 29.25 -16.99 -18.74
C LEU A 156 28.34 -18.08 -19.34
N GLN A 157 27.54 -18.71 -18.50
CA GLN A 157 26.46 -19.59 -18.92
C GLN A 157 25.15 -18.86 -18.64
N ILE A 158 24.24 -18.85 -19.60
CA ILE A 158 22.94 -18.23 -19.48
C ILE A 158 21.87 -19.31 -19.61
N THR A 159 21.05 -19.43 -18.58
CA THR A 159 19.82 -20.21 -18.59
C THR A 159 18.67 -19.26 -18.88
N ASN A 160 17.81 -19.59 -19.82
CA ASN A 160 16.61 -18.80 -20.17
C ASN A 160 15.43 -19.77 -20.29
N HIS A 161 14.79 -20.08 -19.18
CA HIS A 161 13.62 -20.95 -19.15
C HIS A 161 12.37 -20.14 -19.48
N GLU A 162 11.85 -20.30 -20.71
CA GLU A 162 10.77 -19.48 -21.22
C GLU A 162 9.83 -20.27 -22.14
N ILE A 163 8.55 -19.98 -22.05
CA ILE A 163 7.50 -20.49 -22.96
C ILE A 163 6.64 -19.30 -23.35
N ASP A 164 6.48 -19.07 -24.65
CA ASP A 164 5.79 -17.90 -25.18
C ASP A 164 4.57 -18.23 -26.03
N ILE A 165 3.56 -17.37 -25.91
CA ILE A 165 2.55 -17.09 -26.93
C ILE A 165 2.66 -15.60 -27.26
N GLU A 166 3.00 -15.27 -28.53
CA GLU A 166 3.28 -13.90 -28.94
C GLU A 166 2.52 -13.49 -30.19
N PHE A 167 1.99 -12.27 -30.18
CA PHE A 167 1.35 -11.59 -31.33
C PHE A 167 2.03 -10.23 -31.57
N PRO A 168 2.39 -9.85 -32.79
CA PRO A 168 2.06 -10.51 -34.05
C PRO A 168 2.85 -11.81 -34.23
N GLY A 169 2.21 -12.77 -34.87
CA GLY A 169 2.89 -13.93 -35.43
C GLY A 169 3.48 -13.63 -36.79
N ARG A 170 4.06 -14.66 -37.43
CA ARG A 170 4.60 -14.60 -38.80
C ARG A 170 3.90 -15.62 -39.67
N ASP A 171 3.62 -15.28 -40.91
CA ASP A 171 3.05 -16.21 -41.88
C ASP A 171 4.11 -17.11 -42.54
N ALA A 172 3.69 -17.92 -43.52
CA ALA A 172 4.58 -18.83 -44.23
C ALA A 172 5.68 -18.13 -45.05
N ASN A 173 5.57 -16.83 -45.30
CA ASN A 173 6.54 -16.00 -46.00
C ASN A 173 7.43 -15.20 -45.04
N ASP A 174 7.29 -15.45 -43.73
CA ASP A 174 7.97 -14.70 -42.68
C ASP A 174 7.54 -13.21 -42.57
N ASP A 175 6.31 -12.92 -43.04
CA ASP A 175 5.68 -11.61 -42.93
C ASP A 175 4.89 -11.49 -41.62
N PHE A 176 4.93 -10.35 -40.96
CA PHE A 176 4.18 -10.10 -39.73
C PHE A 176 2.67 -10.21 -39.96
N SER A 177 1.96 -10.87 -39.05
CA SER A 177 0.51 -11.07 -39.16
C SER A 177 -0.16 -11.22 -37.82
N LEU A 178 -1.33 -10.58 -37.67
CA LEU A 178 -2.26 -10.79 -36.55
C LEU A 178 -3.15 -12.02 -36.74
N SER A 179 -2.91 -12.83 -37.75
CA SER A 179 -3.60 -14.10 -38.02
C SER A 179 -2.77 -15.33 -37.68
N HIS A 180 -1.55 -15.15 -37.23
CA HIS A 180 -0.65 -16.20 -36.77
C HIS A 180 -0.20 -15.90 -35.35
N VAL A 181 0.17 -16.92 -34.60
CA VAL A 181 0.77 -16.85 -33.27
C VAL A 181 2.15 -17.46 -33.32
N LEU A 182 3.12 -16.85 -32.62
CA LEU A 182 4.40 -17.47 -32.36
C LEU A 182 4.32 -18.25 -31.05
N CYS A 183 4.61 -19.56 -31.15
CA CYS A 183 4.74 -20.48 -30.01
C CYS A 183 6.22 -20.76 -29.87
N THR A 184 6.84 -20.36 -28.76
CA THR A 184 8.29 -20.51 -28.54
C THR A 184 8.56 -21.24 -27.24
N THR A 185 9.62 -22.04 -27.21
CA THR A 185 10.18 -22.69 -26.02
C THR A 185 11.67 -22.46 -25.97
N TRP A 186 12.22 -22.15 -24.76
CA TRP A 186 13.62 -21.82 -24.54
C TRP A 186 14.17 -22.56 -23.32
N VAL A 187 15.45 -22.94 -23.35
CA VAL A 187 16.22 -23.40 -22.19
C VAL A 187 17.51 -22.62 -22.00
N THR A 188 18.02 -21.99 -23.07
CA THR A 188 19.10 -21.00 -23.04
C THR A 188 18.86 -19.95 -24.11
N GLU A 189 19.64 -18.87 -24.16
CA GLU A 189 19.53 -17.86 -25.23
C GLU A 189 19.80 -18.44 -26.63
N GLU A 190 20.52 -19.54 -26.77
CA GLU A 190 20.86 -20.19 -28.06
C GLU A 190 19.96 -21.40 -28.35
N ASP A 191 19.46 -22.06 -27.32
CA ASP A 191 18.68 -23.31 -27.41
C ASP A 191 17.18 -23.02 -27.27
N TYR A 192 16.56 -22.68 -28.39
CA TYR A 192 15.13 -22.37 -28.47
C TYR A 192 14.50 -22.85 -29.78
N LYS A 193 13.18 -22.88 -29.79
CA LYS A 193 12.43 -23.20 -31.00
C LYS A 193 11.12 -22.44 -31.10
N THR A 194 10.98 -21.67 -32.18
CA THR A 194 9.76 -20.95 -32.50
C THR A 194 8.98 -21.66 -33.60
N LYS A 195 7.66 -21.70 -33.42
CA LYS A 195 6.69 -22.14 -34.42
C LYS A 195 5.65 -21.07 -34.69
N SER A 196 5.57 -20.60 -35.92
CA SER A 196 4.47 -19.75 -36.40
C SER A 196 3.27 -20.61 -36.75
N VAL A 197 2.11 -20.35 -36.13
CA VAL A 197 0.87 -21.14 -36.29
C VAL A 197 -0.27 -20.26 -36.76
N PRO A 198 -0.96 -20.60 -37.87
CA PRO A 198 -2.11 -19.84 -38.32
C PRO A 198 -3.34 -20.13 -37.47
N CYS A 199 -3.93 -19.09 -36.89
CA CYS A 199 -5.14 -19.16 -36.03
C CYS A 199 -6.32 -18.32 -36.57
N GLY A 200 -6.18 -17.75 -37.77
CA GLY A 200 -7.17 -16.79 -38.29
C GLY A 200 -6.96 -15.39 -37.66
N ASN A 201 -7.80 -14.44 -38.04
CA ASN A 201 -7.69 -13.07 -37.49
C ASN A 201 -8.12 -13.01 -36.04
N GLN A 202 -7.18 -12.79 -35.13
CA GLN A 202 -7.43 -12.61 -33.69
C GLN A 202 -7.66 -11.16 -33.32
N ALA A 203 -7.35 -10.21 -34.20
CA ALA A 203 -7.61 -8.78 -34.00
C ALA A 203 -9.04 -8.40 -34.46
N ASP A 204 -10.02 -9.25 -34.20
CA ASP A 204 -11.42 -9.07 -34.60
C ASP A 204 -12.27 -8.31 -33.55
N GLY A 205 -11.64 -7.87 -32.44
CA GLY A 205 -12.27 -7.14 -31.36
C GLY A 205 -13.05 -8.01 -30.35
N LYS A 206 -12.93 -9.34 -30.45
CA LYS A 206 -13.53 -10.26 -29.49
C LYS A 206 -12.48 -10.79 -28.52
N PHE A 207 -12.98 -11.29 -27.39
CA PHE A 207 -12.17 -12.09 -26.50
C PHE A 207 -11.98 -13.49 -27.05
N HIS A 208 -10.73 -13.93 -27.06
CA HIS A 208 -10.30 -15.29 -27.35
C HIS A 208 -9.61 -15.90 -26.14
N THR A 209 -9.60 -17.23 -26.06
CA THR A 209 -8.85 -17.95 -25.04
C THR A 209 -7.53 -18.42 -25.62
N TYR A 210 -6.45 -18.07 -24.96
CA TYR A 210 -5.09 -18.49 -25.26
C TYR A 210 -4.59 -19.31 -24.09
N GLN A 211 -3.98 -20.47 -24.37
CA GLN A 211 -3.52 -21.39 -23.34
C GLN A 211 -2.29 -22.13 -23.81
N PHE A 212 -1.41 -22.45 -22.88
CA PHE A 212 -0.47 -23.54 -23.05
C PHE A 212 -0.48 -24.45 -21.81
N ASP A 213 -0.36 -25.75 -22.07
CA ASP A 213 -0.15 -26.77 -21.06
C ASP A 213 1.32 -27.17 -21.08
N TRP A 214 2.01 -26.87 -20.00
CA TRP A 214 3.44 -27.10 -19.83
C TRP A 214 3.64 -28.38 -19.04
N HIS A 215 4.26 -29.38 -19.68
CA HIS A 215 4.61 -30.67 -19.10
C HIS A 215 6.13 -30.81 -18.99
N THR A 216 6.64 -30.86 -17.76
CA THR A 216 8.06 -31.09 -17.46
C THR A 216 8.41 -32.58 -17.43
N GLY A 217 7.39 -33.45 -17.49
CA GLY A 217 7.48 -34.89 -17.53
C GLY A 217 7.24 -35.58 -16.19
N SER A 218 6.41 -36.60 -16.23
CA SER A 218 6.10 -37.46 -15.06
C SER A 218 6.26 -38.95 -15.42
N GLY A 219 7.16 -39.64 -14.71
CA GLY A 219 7.38 -41.07 -14.92
C GLY A 219 7.93 -41.38 -16.32
N THR A 220 7.10 -41.86 -17.26
CA THR A 220 7.50 -42.17 -18.65
C THR A 220 7.03 -41.10 -19.66
N GLU A 221 6.38 -40.07 -19.21
CA GLU A 221 5.92 -38.99 -20.05
C GLU A 221 7.08 -38.11 -20.48
N THR A 222 7.15 -37.81 -21.78
CA THR A 222 8.20 -36.97 -22.35
C THR A 222 7.83 -35.51 -22.12
N PRO A 223 8.75 -34.63 -21.67
CA PRO A 223 8.50 -33.20 -21.57
C PRO A 223 7.96 -32.62 -22.88
N HIS A 224 6.95 -31.78 -22.82
CA HIS A 224 6.34 -31.12 -23.99
C HIS A 224 5.50 -29.92 -23.56
N VAL A 225 5.14 -29.09 -24.55
CA VAL A 225 4.19 -27.99 -24.38
C VAL A 225 3.10 -28.12 -25.44
N GLU A 226 1.83 -28.13 -25.00
CA GLU A 226 0.68 -28.08 -25.87
C GLU A 226 0.12 -26.66 -25.90
N TYR A 227 -0.04 -26.08 -27.07
CA TYR A 227 -0.58 -24.73 -27.28
C TYR A 227 -2.01 -24.80 -27.79
N TYR A 228 -2.89 -23.96 -27.21
CA TYR A 228 -4.31 -23.96 -27.52
C TYR A 228 -4.77 -22.55 -27.94
N PHE A 229 -5.73 -22.52 -28.86
CA PHE A 229 -6.49 -21.35 -29.22
C PHE A 229 -7.98 -21.69 -29.21
N ASP A 230 -8.79 -20.96 -28.46
CA ASP A 230 -10.22 -21.19 -28.23
C ASP A 230 -10.55 -22.68 -27.88
N GLY A 231 -9.70 -23.28 -27.06
CA GLY A 231 -9.83 -24.65 -26.55
C GLY A 231 -9.39 -25.76 -27.52
N GLU A 232 -8.90 -25.41 -28.72
CA GLU A 232 -8.39 -26.37 -29.68
C GLU A 232 -6.87 -26.39 -29.70
N VAL A 233 -6.24 -27.57 -29.66
CA VAL A 233 -4.78 -27.72 -29.77
C VAL A 233 -4.32 -27.24 -31.13
N ILE A 234 -3.44 -26.26 -31.16
CA ILE A 234 -2.89 -25.67 -32.39
C ILE A 234 -1.45 -26.09 -32.70
N HIS A 235 -0.70 -26.46 -31.64
CA HIS A 235 0.68 -26.93 -31.76
C HIS A 235 1.09 -27.73 -30.52
N THR A 236 2.00 -28.68 -30.69
CA THR A 236 2.72 -29.38 -29.60
C THR A 236 4.21 -29.31 -29.85
N ALA A 237 4.95 -28.73 -28.89
CA ALA A 237 6.42 -28.62 -28.92
C ALA A 237 7.06 -29.72 -28.07
N TYR A 238 8.18 -30.29 -28.55
CA TYR A 238 8.97 -31.31 -27.85
C TYR A 238 10.45 -30.95 -27.72
N ASP A 239 10.86 -29.84 -28.32
CA ASP A 239 12.25 -29.38 -28.30
C ASP A 239 12.37 -28.24 -27.28
N TYR A 240 13.51 -28.22 -26.55
CA TYR A 240 13.87 -27.14 -25.62
C TYR A 240 12.76 -26.81 -24.59
N ILE A 241 12.27 -27.85 -23.91
CA ILE A 241 11.23 -27.71 -22.91
C ILE A 241 11.87 -27.33 -21.57
N PRO A 242 11.54 -26.14 -20.99
CA PRO A 242 12.04 -25.74 -19.69
C PRO A 242 11.50 -26.60 -18.55
N THR A 243 12.17 -26.59 -17.40
CA THR A 243 11.77 -27.36 -16.22
C THR A 243 11.73 -26.52 -14.95
N ASN A 244 12.40 -25.37 -14.92
CA ASN A 244 12.49 -24.51 -13.74
C ASN A 244 11.20 -23.75 -13.51
N GLU A 245 10.77 -23.69 -12.24
CA GLU A 245 9.71 -22.79 -11.83
C GLU A 245 10.02 -21.37 -12.31
N SER A 246 9.05 -20.72 -12.92
CA SER A 246 9.17 -19.43 -13.58
C SER A 246 8.03 -18.52 -13.17
N ARG A 247 8.21 -17.20 -13.26
CA ARG A 247 7.09 -16.26 -13.16
C ARG A 247 6.29 -16.27 -14.45
N PHE A 248 4.97 -16.17 -14.32
CA PHE A 248 4.08 -15.99 -15.47
C PHE A 248 3.89 -14.51 -15.75
N TRP A 249 4.09 -14.12 -16.98
CA TRP A 249 4.08 -12.74 -17.45
C TRP A 249 2.96 -12.46 -18.43
N LEU A 250 2.49 -11.21 -18.42
CA LEU A 250 1.61 -10.62 -19.42
C LEU A 250 2.22 -9.29 -19.85
N GLY A 251 2.27 -9.02 -21.15
CA GLY A 251 2.88 -7.78 -21.64
C GLY A 251 2.35 -7.32 -22.98
N LEU A 252 2.29 -6.01 -23.13
CA LEU A 252 2.24 -5.32 -24.39
C LEU A 252 3.54 -4.53 -24.53
N TRP A 253 4.40 -4.92 -25.47
CA TRP A 253 5.75 -4.39 -25.60
C TRP A 253 6.16 -4.19 -27.06
N PHE A 254 7.31 -3.57 -27.30
CA PHE A 254 7.77 -3.17 -28.61
C PHE A 254 9.07 -3.88 -29.00
N PRO A 255 9.01 -5.04 -29.68
CA PRO A 255 10.19 -5.71 -30.21
C PRO A 255 10.89 -4.86 -31.26
N LYS A 256 12.21 -4.92 -31.30
CA LYS A 256 13.03 -4.08 -32.17
C LYS A 256 12.65 -4.14 -33.66
N ASN A 257 12.47 -5.30 -34.23
CA ASN A 257 12.34 -5.44 -35.68
C ASN A 257 11.30 -6.45 -36.14
N TRP A 258 10.91 -7.40 -35.30
CA TRP A 258 10.12 -8.54 -35.78
C TRP A 258 8.59 -8.38 -35.60
N ALA A 259 8.13 -7.34 -34.92
CA ALA A 259 6.70 -7.03 -34.80
C ALA A 259 6.22 -5.98 -35.82
N GLY A 260 7.11 -5.47 -36.65
CA GLY A 260 6.85 -4.37 -37.58
C GLY A 260 7.13 -2.99 -36.96
N THR A 261 6.83 -1.94 -37.72
CA THR A 261 6.98 -0.56 -37.25
C THR A 261 5.63 -0.02 -36.79
N PRO A 262 5.52 0.52 -35.57
CA PRO A 262 4.27 1.12 -35.09
C PRO A 262 3.90 2.35 -35.93
N ASP A 263 2.61 2.44 -36.29
CA ASP A 263 2.00 3.61 -36.94
C ASP A 263 0.69 3.96 -36.23
N PHE A 264 0.79 4.14 -34.90
CA PHE A 264 -0.33 4.47 -34.01
C PHE A 264 0.16 5.30 -32.82
N GLU A 265 -0.76 6.02 -32.19
CA GLU A 265 -0.50 6.78 -30.95
C GLU A 265 -0.60 5.86 -29.73
N THR A 266 -1.67 5.12 -29.63
CA THR A 266 -1.94 4.21 -28.52
C THR A 266 -2.71 2.97 -28.99
N THR A 267 -2.52 1.86 -28.30
CA THR A 267 -3.26 0.62 -28.48
C THR A 267 -3.37 -0.12 -27.15
N GLU A 268 -4.24 -1.13 -27.05
CA GLU A 268 -4.49 -1.84 -25.81
C GLU A 268 -4.46 -3.36 -26.03
N PHE A 269 -3.88 -4.08 -25.08
CA PHE A 269 -4.05 -5.50 -24.86
C PHE A 269 -4.96 -5.66 -23.65
N VAL A 270 -6.14 -6.25 -23.83
CA VAL A 270 -7.21 -6.30 -22.83
C VAL A 270 -7.37 -7.73 -22.35
N ILE A 271 -7.16 -7.99 -21.08
CA ILE A 271 -7.23 -9.32 -20.46
C ILE A 271 -8.42 -9.39 -19.50
N ASP A 272 -9.33 -10.35 -19.72
CA ASP A 272 -10.53 -10.57 -18.92
C ASP A 272 -10.23 -11.41 -17.67
N TYR A 273 -9.45 -12.48 -17.81
CA TYR A 273 -8.96 -13.28 -16.69
C TYR A 273 -7.65 -13.99 -17.00
N VAL A 274 -7.00 -14.40 -15.92
CA VAL A 274 -5.85 -15.32 -15.89
C VAL A 274 -6.19 -16.51 -15.01
N LYS A 275 -5.80 -17.70 -15.45
CA LYS A 275 -5.92 -18.93 -14.69
C LYS A 275 -4.67 -19.79 -14.87
N ILE A 276 -4.04 -20.19 -13.75
CA ILE A 276 -2.95 -21.16 -13.74
C ILE A 276 -3.39 -22.34 -12.90
N THR A 277 -3.30 -23.55 -13.47
CA THR A 277 -3.64 -24.80 -12.79
C THR A 277 -2.38 -25.68 -12.75
N PRO A 278 -1.62 -25.71 -11.65
CA PRO A 278 -0.40 -26.52 -11.53
C PRO A 278 -0.67 -28.03 -11.69
N PHE A 279 0.25 -28.74 -12.34
CA PHE A 279 0.20 -30.20 -12.48
C PHE A 279 1.08 -30.91 -11.46
N HIS A 280 2.11 -30.25 -10.90
CA HIS A 280 3.07 -30.81 -9.94
C HIS A 280 3.74 -32.08 -10.46
N GLU A 281 4.33 -32.00 -11.62
CA GLU A 281 5.02 -33.12 -12.24
C GLU A 281 6.39 -33.39 -11.60
N SER A 282 6.86 -34.62 -11.69
CA SER A 282 8.15 -34.99 -11.10
C SER A 282 9.37 -34.40 -11.82
N GLY A 283 9.15 -33.80 -12.99
CA GLY A 283 10.17 -33.08 -13.76
C GLY A 283 10.33 -31.62 -13.36
N ASP A 284 9.46 -31.09 -12.49
CA ASP A 284 9.55 -29.71 -12.01
C ASP A 284 10.85 -29.52 -11.20
N THR A 285 11.54 -28.43 -11.46
CA THR A 285 12.75 -28.02 -10.74
C THR A 285 12.56 -26.63 -10.14
N PRO A 286 13.12 -26.35 -8.93
CA PRO A 286 13.01 -25.03 -8.31
C PRO A 286 13.63 -23.95 -9.20
N GLN A 287 13.14 -22.72 -9.05
CA GLN A 287 13.72 -21.55 -9.68
C GLN A 287 15.15 -21.29 -9.16
N HIS A 288 15.98 -20.68 -10.00
CA HIS A 288 17.37 -20.32 -9.72
C HIS A 288 17.67 -18.87 -10.12
N GLU A 289 16.68 -18.00 -10.11
CA GLU A 289 16.89 -16.58 -10.49
C GLU A 289 18.07 -15.99 -9.72
N SER A 290 19.12 -15.63 -10.48
CA SER A 290 20.30 -14.91 -9.96
C SER A 290 20.18 -13.40 -10.08
N TYR A 291 19.10 -12.92 -10.71
CA TYR A 291 18.80 -11.50 -10.88
C TYR A 291 17.68 -11.07 -9.94
N PRO A 292 17.99 -10.50 -8.76
CA PRO A 292 16.97 -9.99 -7.86
C PRO A 292 16.27 -8.73 -8.39
N ASP A 293 16.90 -8.01 -9.33
CA ASP A 293 16.40 -6.74 -9.85
C ASP A 293 15.94 -6.87 -11.29
N HIS A 294 14.69 -7.27 -11.46
CA HIS A 294 14.03 -7.33 -12.77
C HIS A 294 13.46 -5.97 -13.24
N GLY A 295 13.73 -4.88 -12.51
CA GLY A 295 13.09 -3.59 -12.79
C GLY A 295 11.60 -3.64 -12.50
N TRP A 296 11.26 -3.99 -11.27
CA TRP A 296 9.90 -3.86 -10.79
C TRP A 296 9.62 -2.42 -10.40
N ALA A 297 8.40 -1.96 -10.68
CA ALA A 297 7.94 -0.71 -10.13
C ALA A 297 7.92 -0.79 -8.60
N GLU A 298 8.43 0.24 -7.95
CA GLU A 298 8.27 0.35 -6.50
C GLU A 298 6.78 0.32 -6.17
N PRO A 299 6.37 -0.46 -5.17
CA PRO A 299 4.99 -0.50 -4.76
C PRO A 299 4.57 0.89 -4.29
N VAL A 300 3.66 1.52 -5.03
CA VAL A 300 3.06 2.78 -4.59
C VAL A 300 2.12 2.48 -3.43
N ALA A 301 2.44 3.03 -2.27
CA ALA A 301 1.59 2.90 -1.10
C ALA A 301 0.24 3.57 -1.36
N GLU A 302 -0.84 2.83 -1.22
CA GLU A 302 -2.18 3.36 -1.30
C GLU A 302 -2.73 3.64 0.08
N LEU A 303 -2.79 4.92 0.43
CA LEU A 303 -3.48 5.33 1.65
C LEU A 303 -4.96 4.96 1.57
N PRO A 304 -5.55 4.43 2.64
CA PRO A 304 -6.99 4.37 2.77
C PRO A 304 -7.62 5.73 2.51
N LYS A 305 -8.83 5.75 1.98
CA LYS A 305 -9.54 7.02 1.77
C LYS A 305 -9.70 7.75 3.10
N GLY A 306 -9.25 8.99 3.14
CA GLY A 306 -9.26 9.80 4.34
C GLY A 306 -8.57 11.13 4.14
N TRP A 307 -8.62 11.92 5.18
CA TRP A 307 -7.95 13.21 5.27
C TRP A 307 -6.61 13.01 5.98
N LEU A 308 -5.55 13.63 5.48
CA LEU A 308 -4.21 13.57 6.07
C LEU A 308 -3.70 14.96 6.38
N LEU A 309 -3.31 15.18 7.62
CA LEU A 309 -2.52 16.34 8.05
C LEU A 309 -1.06 15.94 8.16
N TRP A 310 -0.14 16.79 7.75
CA TRP A 310 1.29 16.68 8.06
C TRP A 310 1.95 18.04 7.97
N HIS A 311 3.15 18.15 8.48
CA HIS A 311 3.95 19.34 8.32
C HIS A 311 5.28 19.04 7.65
N SER A 312 5.85 20.07 7.02
CA SER A 312 7.11 19.98 6.30
C SER A 312 8.00 21.18 6.61
N TYR A 313 9.29 20.95 6.74
CA TYR A 313 10.29 22.01 6.94
C TYR A 313 11.64 21.65 6.33
N SER A 314 12.43 22.66 5.93
CA SER A 314 13.80 22.42 5.43
C SER A 314 14.75 21.96 6.52
N GLN A 315 14.72 22.64 7.66
CA GLN A 315 15.43 22.32 8.90
C GLN A 315 14.64 22.91 10.06
N TYR A 316 14.55 22.22 11.19
CA TYR A 316 13.80 22.71 12.36
C TYR A 316 14.22 24.12 12.80
N SER A 317 15.52 24.42 12.74
CA SER A 317 16.07 25.74 13.10
C SER A 317 15.78 26.87 12.10
N ALA A 318 15.29 26.53 10.88
CA ALA A 318 14.97 27.51 9.87
C ALA A 318 13.65 28.24 10.15
N LEU A 319 12.81 27.69 11.01
CA LEU A 319 11.47 28.19 11.34
C LEU A 319 10.63 28.44 10.07
N ASP A 320 10.66 27.48 9.14
CA ASP A 320 9.99 27.55 7.84
C ASP A 320 8.92 26.46 7.65
N SER A 321 8.52 25.80 8.74
CA SER A 321 7.55 24.72 8.66
C SER A 321 6.20 25.20 8.15
N LYS A 322 5.56 24.33 7.37
CA LYS A 322 4.23 24.51 6.80
C LYS A 322 3.37 23.31 7.09
N LEU A 323 2.11 23.56 7.42
CA LEU A 323 1.11 22.52 7.63
C LEU A 323 0.34 22.29 6.33
N TYR A 324 0.12 21.03 5.99
CA TYR A 324 -0.60 20.60 4.80
C TYR A 324 -1.79 19.72 5.18
N LEU A 325 -2.85 19.82 4.38
CA LEU A 325 -4.04 18.97 4.44
C LEU A 325 -4.29 18.34 3.08
N ARG A 326 -4.37 17.01 3.03
CA ARG A 326 -4.80 16.25 1.86
C ARG A 326 -6.21 15.71 2.09
N SER A 327 -7.09 15.94 1.12
CA SER A 327 -8.45 15.39 1.11
C SER A 327 -8.50 13.96 0.53
N PRO A 328 -9.62 13.23 0.71
CA PRO A 328 -9.77 11.85 0.22
C PRO A 328 -9.67 11.68 -1.30
N ASP A 329 -9.91 12.75 -2.06
CA ASP A 329 -9.76 12.83 -3.51
C ASP A 329 -8.32 13.17 -3.97
N GLY A 330 -7.38 13.27 -3.02
CA GLY A 330 -5.96 13.55 -3.29
C GLY A 330 -5.59 15.01 -3.42
N ASN A 331 -6.54 15.95 -3.26
CA ASN A 331 -6.21 17.38 -3.33
C ASN A 331 -5.44 17.84 -2.09
N ILE A 332 -4.30 18.50 -2.28
CA ILE A 332 -3.42 19.00 -1.22
C ILE A 332 -3.51 20.51 -1.13
N GLN A 333 -3.70 21.01 0.08
CA GLN A 333 -3.68 22.44 0.38
C GLN A 333 -2.75 22.76 1.55
N GLY A 334 -1.99 23.85 1.43
CA GLY A 334 -1.25 24.42 2.57
C GLY A 334 -2.19 25.23 3.47
N ILE A 335 -2.05 25.05 4.78
CA ILE A 335 -2.79 25.83 5.78
C ILE A 335 -2.05 27.14 6.01
N THR A 336 -2.72 28.26 5.76
CA THR A 336 -2.16 29.61 5.86
C THR A 336 -3.06 30.53 6.70
N GLY A 337 -2.46 31.43 7.47
CA GLY A 337 -3.15 32.38 8.34
C GLY A 337 -2.20 33.46 8.86
N ASP A 338 -2.58 34.09 9.96
CA ASP A 338 -1.76 35.12 10.61
C ASP A 338 -0.62 34.52 11.48
N PHE A 339 0.08 33.54 10.91
CA PHE A 339 1.23 32.85 11.51
C PHE A 339 2.32 32.59 10.45
N ILE A 340 3.54 32.28 10.88
CA ILE A 340 4.70 32.11 10.00
C ILE A 340 5.31 30.70 10.02
N HIS A 341 4.97 29.89 10.99
CA HIS A 341 5.60 28.60 11.24
C HIS A 341 4.56 27.70 11.88
N ALA A 342 4.17 26.60 11.25
CA ALA A 342 3.06 25.76 11.69
C ALA A 342 3.41 24.27 11.61
N MET A 343 3.07 23.51 12.66
CA MET A 343 3.34 22.07 12.73
C MET A 343 2.43 21.35 13.76
N ASN A 344 2.59 20.03 13.85
CA ASN A 344 1.92 19.15 14.80
C ASN A 344 0.40 19.27 14.78
N GLY A 345 -0.18 19.15 13.55
CA GLY A 345 -1.62 19.13 13.37
C GLY A 345 -2.26 17.92 14.05
N SER A 346 -3.47 18.08 14.57
CA SER A 346 -4.25 16.98 15.15
C SER A 346 -5.74 17.19 14.90
N PHE A 347 -6.39 16.23 14.25
CA PHE A 347 -7.82 16.25 13.99
C PHE A 347 -8.63 16.21 15.30
N GLY A 348 -9.77 16.89 15.27
CA GLY A 348 -10.81 16.74 16.26
C GLY A 348 -11.80 15.63 15.86
N ASN A 349 -13.08 15.92 16.06
CA ASN A 349 -14.16 15.01 15.71
C ASN A 349 -14.73 15.23 14.28
N SER A 350 -14.01 15.92 13.43
CA SER A 350 -14.38 16.21 12.04
C SER A 350 -13.11 16.51 11.25
N PRO A 351 -13.01 16.16 9.96
CA PRO A 351 -11.87 16.52 9.13
C PRO A 351 -11.77 18.01 8.85
N GLU A 352 -12.87 18.76 8.99
CA GLU A 352 -12.89 20.23 8.89
C GLU A 352 -12.50 20.91 10.22
N ARG A 353 -12.12 20.12 11.25
CA ARG A 353 -11.76 20.66 12.57
C ARG A 353 -10.51 20.01 13.11
N PHE A 354 -9.44 20.80 13.22
CA PHE A 354 -8.16 20.35 13.75
C PHE A 354 -7.43 21.46 14.51
N THR A 355 -6.58 21.08 15.42
CA THR A 355 -5.67 21.98 16.15
C THR A 355 -4.25 21.81 15.64
N PHE A 356 -3.44 22.83 15.79
CA PHE A 356 -2.02 22.82 15.45
C PHE A 356 -1.27 23.87 16.28
N MET A 357 0.05 23.76 16.33
CA MET A 357 0.88 24.80 16.89
C MET A 357 1.47 25.68 15.79
N ALA A 358 1.57 26.98 16.06
CA ALA A 358 2.17 27.92 15.13
C ALA A 358 2.82 29.11 15.86
N ILE A 359 3.76 29.77 15.18
CA ILE A 359 4.31 31.04 15.68
C ILE A 359 3.44 32.19 15.16
N ASP A 360 2.85 32.92 16.09
CA ASP A 360 2.13 34.14 15.80
C ASP A 360 3.08 35.23 15.29
N GLN A 361 2.72 35.86 14.16
CA GLN A 361 3.55 36.92 13.55
C GLN A 361 3.71 38.16 14.43
N ILE A 362 2.82 38.36 15.39
CA ILE A 362 2.79 39.54 16.25
C ILE A 362 3.57 39.30 17.54
N ALA A 363 3.34 38.14 18.18
CA ALA A 363 3.90 37.81 19.48
C ALA A 363 5.28 37.12 19.40
N ASP A 364 5.62 36.54 18.24
CA ASP A 364 6.83 35.74 18.00
C ASP A 364 6.99 34.58 19.01
N GLU A 365 5.83 34.00 19.38
CA GLU A 365 5.72 32.90 20.35
C GLU A 365 4.92 31.74 19.74
N TRP A 366 5.20 30.53 20.22
CA TRP A 366 4.39 29.37 19.89
C TRP A 366 3.03 29.45 20.59
N ASP A 367 1.97 29.40 19.79
CA ASP A 367 0.59 29.36 20.25
C ASP A 367 -0.17 28.17 19.69
N VAL A 368 -1.25 27.81 20.38
CA VAL A 368 -2.24 26.80 19.93
C VAL A 368 -3.28 27.47 19.05
N PHE A 369 -3.43 26.94 17.85
CA PHE A 369 -4.44 27.38 16.87
C PHE A 369 -5.50 26.31 16.66
N LEU A 370 -6.69 26.76 16.35
CA LEU A 370 -7.82 25.95 15.92
C LEU A 370 -8.20 26.34 14.49
N TYR A 371 -8.27 25.33 13.62
CA TYR A 371 -8.96 25.41 12.34
C TYR A 371 -10.35 24.81 12.51
N ASP A 372 -11.41 25.53 12.13
CA ASP A 372 -12.79 25.06 12.20
C ASP A 372 -13.55 25.56 10.96
N ALA A 373 -13.87 24.64 10.03
CA ALA A 373 -14.63 24.89 8.81
C ALA A 373 -14.13 26.10 7.98
N GLY A 374 -12.81 26.26 7.85
CA GLY A 374 -12.17 27.34 7.10
C GLY A 374 -11.79 28.57 7.93
N GLU A 375 -12.22 28.66 9.18
CA GLU A 375 -11.82 29.73 10.11
C GLU A 375 -10.64 29.29 10.95
N ILE A 376 -9.63 30.16 11.12
CA ILE A 376 -8.47 29.92 11.98
C ILE A 376 -8.50 30.86 13.16
N THR A 377 -8.44 30.32 14.36
CA THR A 377 -8.45 31.07 15.62
C THR A 377 -7.23 30.75 16.44
N ASN A 378 -6.48 31.77 16.90
CA ASN A 378 -5.45 31.61 17.93
C ASN A 378 -6.16 31.45 19.30
N LEU A 379 -5.98 30.29 19.94
CA LEU A 379 -6.62 29.97 21.23
C LEU A 379 -5.83 30.48 22.43
N THR A 380 -4.54 30.78 22.27
CA THR A 380 -3.64 31.21 23.37
C THR A 380 -2.95 32.56 23.09
N PRO A 381 -3.62 33.56 22.49
CA PRO A 381 -2.98 34.77 21.99
C PRO A 381 -2.37 35.60 23.14
N ASN A 382 -1.16 36.12 22.91
CA ASN A 382 -0.46 37.00 23.86
C ASN A 382 -0.38 36.43 25.28
N SER A 383 -0.26 35.13 25.40
CA SER A 383 -0.26 34.43 26.70
C SER A 383 1.00 34.69 27.51
N GLY A 384 2.10 35.05 26.88
CA GLY A 384 3.45 35.15 27.49
C GLY A 384 4.02 33.78 27.85
N TYR A 385 3.44 32.72 27.29
CA TYR A 385 3.85 31.33 27.45
C TYR A 385 4.12 30.72 26.07
N ARG A 386 4.99 29.71 26.04
CA ARG A 386 5.23 28.89 24.88
C ARG A 386 4.23 27.71 24.90
N ASN A 387 3.31 27.64 23.92
CA ASN A 387 2.24 26.63 23.87
C ASN A 387 2.45 25.74 22.65
N GLU A 388 2.70 24.43 22.87
CA GLU A 388 3.13 23.48 21.85
C GLU A 388 2.40 22.12 21.97
N ASP A 389 2.52 21.28 20.95
CA ASP A 389 2.05 19.89 20.90
C ASP A 389 0.55 19.71 21.23
N PRO A 390 -0.36 20.45 20.60
CA PRO A 390 -1.78 20.34 20.92
C PRO A 390 -2.40 19.04 20.42
N LYS A 391 -3.27 18.44 21.25
CA LYS A 391 -4.08 17.26 20.90
C LYS A 391 -5.50 17.42 21.44
N PHE A 392 -6.50 17.08 20.60
CA PHE A 392 -7.88 17.07 21.03
C PHE A 392 -8.19 15.98 22.07
N SER A 393 -9.11 16.28 22.99
CA SER A 393 -9.81 15.25 23.75
C SER A 393 -10.69 14.41 22.82
N PRO A 394 -10.96 13.13 23.15
CA PRO A 394 -11.78 12.26 22.30
C PRO A 394 -13.21 12.77 22.02
N ASP A 395 -13.76 13.60 22.91
CA ASP A 395 -15.07 14.23 22.73
C ASP A 395 -15.02 15.56 21.96
N GLY A 396 -13.83 15.99 21.52
CA GLY A 396 -13.59 17.21 20.75
C GLY A 396 -13.85 18.53 21.48
N LYS A 397 -14.02 18.51 22.82
CA LYS A 397 -14.38 19.71 23.60
C LYS A 397 -13.18 20.43 24.20
N ALA A 398 -12.10 19.73 24.41
CA ALA A 398 -10.90 20.29 24.99
C ALA A 398 -9.66 19.95 24.16
N ILE A 399 -8.61 20.74 24.34
CA ILE A 399 -7.28 20.50 23.75
C ILE A 399 -6.28 20.47 24.88
N VAL A 400 -5.49 19.39 24.97
CA VAL A 400 -4.33 19.31 25.82
C VAL A 400 -3.11 19.78 25.05
N PHE A 401 -2.19 20.50 25.72
CA PHE A 401 -0.98 21.01 25.10
C PHE A 401 0.14 21.20 26.13
N LYS A 402 1.37 21.27 25.67
CA LYS A 402 2.55 21.65 26.44
C LYS A 402 2.57 23.16 26.63
N ARG A 403 2.77 23.61 27.86
CA ARG A 403 2.87 25.02 28.21
C ARG A 403 4.18 25.31 28.91
N GLY A 404 5.04 26.09 28.24
CA GLY A 404 6.35 26.45 28.74
C GLY A 404 6.37 27.86 29.36
N PHE A 405 7.07 28.02 30.49
CA PHE A 405 7.21 29.28 31.21
C PHE A 405 8.47 29.30 32.04
N TRP A 406 8.94 30.51 32.37
CA TRP A 406 10.04 30.67 33.30
C TRP A 406 9.57 30.40 34.74
N SER A 407 10.20 29.45 35.42
CA SER A 407 9.91 29.12 36.81
C SER A 407 10.96 29.75 37.73
N GLU A 408 10.54 30.65 38.62
CA GLU A 408 11.41 31.24 39.65
C GLU A 408 11.92 30.17 40.65
N GLU A 409 11.12 29.12 40.88
CA GLU A 409 11.47 28.01 41.80
C GLU A 409 12.56 27.13 41.19
N ALA A 410 12.45 26.78 39.93
CA ALA A 410 13.46 26.00 39.22
C ALA A 410 14.69 26.85 38.87
N GLY A 411 14.53 28.16 38.72
CA GLY A 411 15.50 29.06 38.12
C GLY A 411 15.79 28.74 36.67
N ASP A 412 14.82 28.14 35.98
CA ASP A 412 14.93 27.63 34.61
C ASP A 412 13.58 27.69 33.90
N PHE A 413 13.59 27.40 32.58
CA PHE A 413 12.40 27.26 31.80
C PHE A 413 11.80 25.84 32.00
N VAL A 414 10.56 25.78 32.44
CA VAL A 414 9.84 24.53 32.68
C VAL A 414 8.66 24.42 31.75
N CYS A 415 8.31 23.19 31.36
CA CYS A 415 7.16 22.91 30.52
C CYS A 415 6.25 21.93 31.25
N ASN A 416 5.00 22.31 31.40
CA ASN A 416 3.94 21.47 31.99
C ASN A 416 2.79 21.31 31.02
N LEU A 417 1.88 20.39 31.32
CA LEU A 417 0.70 20.14 30.50
C LEU A 417 -0.47 21.00 30.97
N ALA A 418 -1.16 21.58 30.00
CA ALA A 418 -2.36 22.38 30.21
C ALA A 418 -3.50 21.86 29.32
N LEU A 419 -4.72 22.13 29.75
CA LEU A 419 -5.95 21.83 29.04
C LEU A 419 -6.69 23.13 28.77
N ILE A 420 -7.14 23.35 27.55
CA ILE A 420 -8.06 24.44 27.20
C ILE A 420 -9.42 23.85 26.82
N ASP A 421 -10.48 24.37 27.44
CA ASP A 421 -11.86 24.14 26.98
C ASP A 421 -12.13 25.00 25.74
N VAL A 422 -12.48 24.38 24.63
CA VAL A 422 -12.55 25.07 23.32
C VAL A 422 -13.71 26.07 23.26
N GLU A 423 -14.81 25.82 23.98
CA GLU A 423 -15.97 26.70 23.97
C GLU A 423 -15.77 27.92 24.85
N SER A 424 -15.28 27.73 26.06
CA SER A 424 -15.10 28.81 27.05
C SER A 424 -13.76 29.53 26.95
N GLY A 425 -12.73 28.88 26.37
CA GLY A 425 -11.35 29.35 26.35
C GLY A 425 -10.65 29.27 27.73
N GLU A 426 -11.24 28.59 28.72
CA GLU A 426 -10.66 28.42 30.04
C GLU A 426 -9.49 27.45 30.00
N ILE A 427 -8.32 27.87 30.55
CA ILE A 427 -7.09 27.07 30.61
C ILE A 427 -6.86 26.58 32.02
N THR A 428 -6.70 25.26 32.17
CA THR A 428 -6.39 24.57 33.42
C THR A 428 -5.05 23.86 33.32
N MET A 429 -4.15 24.08 34.28
CA MET A 429 -2.89 23.31 34.36
C MET A 429 -3.19 21.89 34.87
N LEU A 430 -2.73 20.88 34.14
CA LEU A 430 -2.88 19.46 34.51
C LEU A 430 -1.71 18.95 35.33
N THR A 431 -0.53 19.52 35.12
CA THR A 431 0.70 19.14 35.84
C THR A 431 1.42 20.38 36.35
N ASN A 432 2.36 20.19 37.26
CA ASN A 432 3.18 21.25 37.86
C ASN A 432 4.58 20.74 38.27
N ASP A 433 5.14 19.84 37.49
CA ASP A 433 6.47 19.28 37.72
C ASP A 433 7.57 20.31 37.35
N LEU A 434 8.77 20.15 37.93
CA LEU A 434 9.95 20.93 37.53
C LEU A 434 10.66 20.28 36.32
N ALA A 435 10.31 19.07 35.95
CA ALA A 435 10.74 18.42 34.72
C ALA A 435 9.98 18.97 33.52
N GLU A 436 10.54 18.82 32.34
CA GLU A 436 9.79 19.09 31.09
C GLU A 436 8.81 17.97 30.83
N GLU A 437 7.55 18.33 30.62
CA GLU A 437 6.47 17.43 30.18
C GLU A 437 5.94 17.88 28.81
N ALA A 438 5.84 16.97 27.86
CA ALA A 438 5.62 17.28 26.44
C ALA A 438 4.85 16.16 25.72
N MET A 439 4.38 16.46 24.51
CA MET A 439 3.79 15.51 23.57
C MET A 439 2.64 14.69 24.18
N PRO A 440 1.61 15.34 24.70
CA PRO A 440 0.51 14.67 25.37
C PRO A 440 -0.42 13.95 24.38
N CYS A 441 -1.02 12.82 24.82
CA CYS A 441 -2.04 12.07 24.08
C CYS A 441 -3.07 11.51 25.05
N PHE A 442 -4.36 11.65 24.74
CA PHE A 442 -5.43 11.05 25.54
C PHE A 442 -5.58 9.56 25.31
N SER A 443 -6.05 8.81 26.31
CA SER A 443 -6.67 7.49 26.08
C SER A 443 -7.97 7.65 25.27
N ALA A 444 -8.39 6.60 24.56
CA ALA A 444 -9.60 6.63 23.74
C ALA A 444 -10.87 7.00 24.52
N ASP A 445 -10.94 6.66 25.81
CA ASP A 445 -12.05 7.01 26.70
C ASP A 445 -11.89 8.37 27.40
N GLY A 446 -10.79 9.09 27.14
CA GLY A 446 -10.50 10.40 27.75
C GLY A 446 -10.19 10.40 29.23
N THR A 447 -10.04 9.23 29.87
CA THR A 447 -9.83 9.12 31.32
C THR A 447 -8.36 9.21 31.74
N LYS A 448 -7.45 8.96 30.80
CA LYS A 448 -6.00 8.97 31.01
C LYS A 448 -5.32 9.88 30.01
N LEU A 449 -4.14 10.35 30.41
CA LEU A 449 -3.23 11.11 29.57
C LEU A 449 -1.89 10.39 29.54
N TYR A 450 -1.34 10.18 28.34
CA TYR A 450 0.00 9.70 28.12
C TYR A 450 0.85 10.87 27.64
N TYR A 451 2.09 10.95 28.08
CA TYR A 451 3.01 12.03 27.73
C TYR A 451 4.45 11.66 27.98
N THR A 452 5.36 12.43 27.43
CA THR A 452 6.78 12.33 27.69
C THR A 452 7.19 13.23 28.84
N ARG A 453 7.93 12.69 29.80
CA ARG A 453 8.60 13.46 30.84
C ARG A 453 10.11 13.35 30.67
N TYR A 454 10.77 14.49 30.52
CA TYR A 454 12.22 14.56 30.37
C TYR A 454 12.92 14.73 31.70
N SER A 455 13.95 13.93 31.92
CA SER A 455 14.90 14.07 33.06
C SER A 455 16.32 14.03 32.54
N ALA A 456 17.06 15.09 32.74
CA ALA A 456 18.42 15.26 32.19
C ALA A 456 18.49 15.01 30.65
N GLY A 457 17.48 15.43 29.92
CA GLY A 457 17.39 15.29 28.46
C GLY A 457 16.95 13.89 27.97
N ILE A 458 16.62 12.96 28.86
CA ILE A 458 16.13 11.63 28.53
C ILE A 458 14.64 11.54 28.86
N GLY A 459 13.84 11.27 27.86
CA GLY A 459 12.38 11.13 27.95
C GLY A 459 11.95 9.74 28.44
N SER A 460 10.92 9.73 29.26
CA SER A 460 10.21 8.53 29.73
C SER A 460 8.73 8.69 29.43
N ILE A 461 8.03 7.61 29.12
CA ILE A 461 6.59 7.62 28.86
C ILE A 461 5.84 7.46 30.17
N ILE A 462 4.97 8.42 30.46
CA ILE A 462 4.14 8.48 31.67
C ILE A 462 2.68 8.32 31.29
N CYS A 463 1.93 7.60 32.12
CA CYS A 463 0.48 7.56 32.11
C CYS A 463 -0.08 8.23 33.37
N GLN A 464 -0.98 9.19 33.21
CA GLN A 464 -1.66 9.86 34.32
C GLN A 464 -3.17 9.62 34.25
N ASN A 465 -3.75 9.19 35.34
CA ASN A 465 -5.22 9.13 35.48
C ASN A 465 -5.75 10.54 35.78
N LEU A 466 -6.62 11.08 34.94
CA LEU A 466 -7.11 12.46 35.06
C LEU A 466 -8.11 12.68 36.21
N GLN A 467 -8.70 11.60 36.74
CA GLN A 467 -9.63 11.68 37.88
C GLN A 467 -8.90 11.60 39.23
N THR A 468 -7.90 10.70 39.34
CA THR A 468 -7.19 10.45 40.60
C THR A 468 -5.87 11.19 40.69
N ASN A 469 -5.34 11.70 39.57
CA ASN A 469 -4.00 12.26 39.40
C ASN A 469 -2.87 11.25 39.69
N GLU A 470 -3.17 9.96 39.76
CA GLU A 470 -2.15 8.93 39.91
C GLU A 470 -1.34 8.81 38.61
N GLN A 471 -0.03 8.72 38.76
CA GLN A 471 0.92 8.60 37.64
C GLN A 471 1.62 7.25 37.67
N GLU A 472 1.85 6.67 36.51
CA GLU A 472 2.55 5.43 36.28
C GLU A 472 3.62 5.63 35.19
N ILE A 473 4.82 5.08 35.40
CA ILE A 473 5.86 5.05 34.38
C ILE A 473 5.61 3.83 33.50
N ILE A 474 5.23 4.06 32.25
CA ILE A 474 5.02 3.00 31.26
C ILE A 474 6.34 2.51 30.68
N PHE A 475 7.24 3.46 30.36
CA PHE A 475 8.57 3.15 29.86
C PHE A 475 9.61 4.13 30.39
N SER A 476 10.72 3.59 30.86
CA SER A 476 11.93 4.34 31.20
C SER A 476 13.13 3.40 31.17
N GLU A 477 14.12 3.73 30.37
CA GLU A 477 15.36 2.97 30.24
C GLU A 477 16.56 3.90 30.30
N PRO A 478 17.58 3.63 31.14
CA PRO A 478 18.72 4.52 31.29
C PRO A 478 19.45 4.76 29.97
N GLY A 479 19.60 6.04 29.59
CA GLY A 479 20.31 6.45 28.39
C GLY A 479 19.52 6.27 27.10
N VAL A 480 18.28 5.79 27.17
CA VAL A 480 17.37 5.62 26.00
C VAL A 480 16.27 6.65 26.08
N ASN A 481 16.23 7.56 25.10
CA ASN A 481 15.16 8.53 24.98
C ASN A 481 13.89 7.87 24.46
N ALA A 482 12.73 8.18 25.04
CA ALA A 482 11.42 7.75 24.56
C ALA A 482 10.46 8.93 24.55
N TYR A 483 9.68 9.07 23.47
CA TYR A 483 8.85 10.25 23.25
C TYR A 483 7.73 10.00 22.25
N TYR A 484 6.84 10.99 22.10
CA TYR A 484 5.73 11.01 21.15
C TYR A 484 4.77 9.82 21.30
N PRO A 485 4.13 9.67 22.49
CA PRO A 485 3.15 8.61 22.69
C PRO A 485 1.87 8.87 21.89
N VAL A 486 1.32 7.80 21.30
CA VAL A 486 0.06 7.81 20.53
C VAL A 486 -0.76 6.59 20.94
N ILE A 487 -2.06 6.77 21.16
CA ILE A 487 -3.01 5.69 21.48
C ILE A 487 -3.82 5.31 20.24
N SER A 488 -3.97 4.01 20.03
CA SER A 488 -4.96 3.45 19.09
C SER A 488 -5.62 2.22 19.73
N GLY A 489 -6.90 2.32 19.98
CA GLY A 489 -7.63 1.32 20.77
C GLY A 489 -7.04 1.17 22.19
N GLU A 490 -6.61 -0.03 22.54
CA GLU A 490 -5.96 -0.33 23.82
C GLU A 490 -4.42 -0.34 23.75
N LYS A 491 -3.86 -0.10 22.57
CA LYS A 491 -2.40 -0.14 22.31
C LYS A 491 -1.79 1.25 22.39
N LEU A 492 -0.65 1.36 23.06
CA LEU A 492 0.16 2.56 23.11
C LEU A 492 1.36 2.40 22.19
N TYR A 493 1.55 3.34 21.30
CA TYR A 493 2.69 3.43 20.41
C TYR A 493 3.55 4.61 20.81
N PHE A 494 4.87 4.52 20.65
CA PHE A 494 5.77 5.64 20.88
C PHE A 494 7.11 5.43 20.15
N THR A 495 7.83 6.52 19.95
CA THR A 495 9.19 6.51 19.44
C THR A 495 10.17 6.31 20.60
N LYS A 496 11.22 5.51 20.41
CA LYS A 496 12.36 5.42 21.34
C LYS A 496 13.66 5.18 20.58
N TRP A 497 14.78 5.59 21.14
CA TRP A 497 16.09 5.20 20.63
C TRP A 497 16.27 3.69 20.66
N LEU A 498 16.99 3.14 19.68
CA LEU A 498 17.30 1.71 19.63
C LEU A 498 17.91 1.23 20.95
N ASN A 499 18.96 1.94 21.40
CA ASN A 499 19.60 1.74 22.71
C ASN A 499 20.43 2.99 23.09
N ALA A 500 21.14 2.96 24.23
CA ALA A 500 21.93 4.09 24.73
C ALA A 500 23.15 4.44 23.84
N ASP A 501 23.64 3.52 23.04
CA ASP A 501 24.80 3.70 22.16
C ASP A 501 24.41 4.04 20.72
N ASN A 502 23.20 3.63 20.30
CA ASN A 502 22.62 3.91 18.99
C ASN A 502 21.29 4.67 19.17
N HIS A 503 21.29 5.94 18.78
CA HIS A 503 20.16 6.85 18.94
C HIS A 503 19.17 6.80 17.76
N CYS A 504 19.30 5.81 16.88
CA CYS A 504 18.35 5.58 15.80
C CYS A 504 16.94 5.39 16.36
N ASP A 505 16.00 6.16 15.86
CA ASP A 505 14.60 6.16 16.31
C ASP A 505 13.86 4.90 15.87
N GLN A 506 13.18 4.29 16.83
CA GLN A 506 12.43 3.05 16.66
C GLN A 506 11.01 3.22 17.13
N LEU A 507 10.07 2.79 16.34
CA LEU A 507 8.66 2.73 16.71
C LEU A 507 8.34 1.43 17.44
N VAL A 508 7.69 1.55 18.57
CA VAL A 508 7.33 0.43 19.42
C VAL A 508 5.85 0.47 19.80
N CYS A 509 5.29 -0.70 20.06
CA CYS A 509 3.94 -0.89 20.57
C CYS A 509 3.98 -1.51 21.96
N TYR A 510 3.21 -0.95 22.90
CA TYR A 510 2.96 -1.51 24.22
C TYR A 510 1.50 -1.90 24.36
N ASP A 511 1.22 -3.18 24.60
CA ASP A 511 -0.12 -3.76 24.70
C ASP A 511 -0.66 -3.84 26.16
N GLY A 512 -0.05 -3.11 27.08
CA GLY A 512 -0.33 -3.18 28.53
C GLY A 512 0.50 -4.23 29.28
N THR A 513 1.19 -5.11 28.57
CA THR A 513 2.01 -6.18 29.18
C THR A 513 3.39 -6.31 28.53
N LYS A 514 3.50 -6.11 27.24
CA LYS A 514 4.72 -6.35 26.46
C LYS A 514 5.01 -5.21 25.52
N LEU A 515 6.29 -4.83 25.47
CA LEU A 515 6.81 -3.91 24.46
C LEU A 515 7.27 -4.70 23.24
N GLN A 516 6.84 -4.28 22.05
CA GLN A 516 7.18 -4.90 20.78
C GLN A 516 7.68 -3.85 19.80
N ARG A 517 8.80 -4.14 19.14
CA ARG A 517 9.31 -3.34 18.02
C ARG A 517 8.44 -3.60 16.79
N LEU A 518 8.07 -2.56 16.05
CA LEU A 518 7.30 -2.71 14.82
C LEU A 518 8.18 -3.28 13.68
N PRO A 519 7.61 -4.03 12.72
CA PRO A 519 8.39 -4.83 11.77
C PRO A 519 9.18 -3.99 10.74
N PHE A 520 8.79 -2.77 10.47
CA PHE A 520 9.41 -1.89 9.48
C PHE A 520 10.58 -1.04 10.03
N ASN A 521 10.90 -1.15 11.31
CA ASN A 521 12.05 -0.46 11.88
C ASN A 521 13.39 -0.99 11.35
N SER A 522 14.35 -0.11 11.19
CA SER A 522 15.75 -0.41 10.85
C SER A 522 16.70 -0.02 12.00
N GLU A 523 17.94 -0.46 11.93
CA GLU A 523 19.04 0.01 12.78
C GLU A 523 19.90 1.07 12.08
N GLU A 524 19.59 1.33 10.79
CA GLU A 524 20.36 2.18 9.89
C GLU A 524 19.67 3.53 9.60
N TYR A 525 18.34 3.61 9.80
CA TYR A 525 17.56 4.82 9.58
C TYR A 525 16.47 4.98 10.63
N ASP A 526 16.06 6.23 10.83
CA ASP A 526 15.05 6.60 11.82
C ASP A 526 13.63 6.24 11.36
N CYS A 527 12.81 5.77 12.31
CA CYS A 527 11.37 5.65 12.17
C CYS A 527 10.71 6.34 13.37
N SER A 528 9.91 7.38 13.10
CA SER A 528 9.35 8.28 14.11
C SER A 528 7.91 8.69 13.80
N ASP A 529 7.26 9.42 14.69
CA ASP A 529 5.97 10.11 14.49
C ASP A 529 4.86 9.22 13.92
N ILE A 530 4.55 8.13 14.62
CA ILE A 530 3.57 7.16 14.17
C ILE A 530 2.14 7.70 14.21
N CYS A 531 1.40 7.48 13.14
CA CYS A 531 -0.04 7.69 13.04
C CYS A 531 -0.74 6.35 12.75
N PRO A 532 -1.39 5.71 13.71
CA PRO A 532 -2.16 4.50 13.49
C PRO A 532 -3.42 4.79 12.65
N ILE A 533 -3.61 4.01 11.57
CA ILE A 533 -4.79 4.12 10.69
C ILE A 533 -5.78 2.98 10.95
N ALA A 534 -5.25 1.77 11.15
CA ALA A 534 -6.01 0.57 11.45
C ALA A 534 -5.20 -0.32 12.39
N GLU A 535 -5.69 -1.50 12.76
CA GLU A 535 -5.06 -2.38 13.75
C GLU A 535 -3.59 -2.70 13.45
N ASN A 536 -3.23 -2.86 12.17
CA ASN A 536 -1.87 -3.16 11.74
C ASN A 536 -1.42 -2.25 10.58
N ALA A 537 -2.04 -1.10 10.40
CA ALA A 537 -1.70 -0.15 9.36
C ALA A 537 -1.32 1.20 9.96
N PHE A 538 -0.22 1.80 9.47
CA PHE A 538 0.38 3.00 10.06
C PHE A 538 0.92 3.94 8.99
N ILE A 539 0.76 5.25 9.21
CA ILE A 539 1.65 6.24 8.61
C ILE A 539 2.74 6.58 9.62
N PHE A 540 3.95 6.80 9.17
CA PHE A 540 5.08 7.17 10.03
C PHE A 540 6.12 7.96 9.22
N SER A 541 6.97 8.70 9.91
CA SER A 541 8.08 9.41 9.28
C SER A 541 9.34 8.57 9.32
N SER A 542 10.11 8.52 8.24
CA SER A 542 11.35 7.77 8.19
C SER A 542 12.42 8.45 7.34
N THR A 543 13.68 8.22 7.70
CA THR A 543 14.86 8.67 6.93
C THR A 543 15.41 7.57 6.01
N ALA A 544 14.61 6.55 5.67
CA ALA A 544 15.03 5.45 4.81
C ALA A 544 15.53 5.93 3.44
N ASP A 545 14.96 7.02 2.91
CA ASP A 545 15.32 7.63 1.63
C ASP A 545 16.23 8.87 1.78
N GLY A 546 16.73 9.13 2.98
CA GLY A 546 17.71 10.20 3.29
C GLY A 546 17.18 11.29 4.20
N GLU A 547 16.25 12.12 3.78
CA GLU A 547 15.51 13.09 4.60
C GLU A 547 14.29 12.39 5.23
N TYR A 548 13.57 13.04 6.15
CA TYR A 548 12.31 12.49 6.65
C TYR A 548 11.22 12.58 5.58
N ASP A 549 10.72 11.43 5.15
CA ASP A 549 9.52 11.29 4.32
C ASP A 549 8.43 10.51 5.06
N LEU A 550 7.18 10.69 4.63
CA LEU A 550 6.08 9.89 5.15
C LEU A 550 6.02 8.54 4.45
N PHE A 551 5.92 7.49 5.24
CA PHE A 551 5.75 6.11 4.81
C PHE A 551 4.41 5.57 5.25
N TYR A 552 3.85 4.66 4.47
CA TYR A 552 2.67 3.89 4.84
C TYR A 552 3.02 2.41 4.98
N PHE A 553 2.67 1.82 6.11
CA PHE A 553 2.73 0.37 6.35
C PHE A 553 1.31 -0.19 6.31
N ASP A 554 1.03 -1.12 5.39
CA ASP A 554 -0.28 -1.71 5.15
C ASP A 554 -0.57 -2.97 6.00
N GLY A 555 0.36 -3.36 6.88
CA GLY A 555 0.36 -4.60 7.65
C GLY A 555 1.32 -5.65 7.11
N THR A 556 1.88 -5.43 5.92
CA THR A 556 2.78 -6.36 5.22
C THR A 556 4.08 -5.68 4.81
N SER A 557 3.99 -4.54 4.14
CA SER A 557 5.13 -3.76 3.62
C SER A 557 5.02 -2.29 3.98
N ALA A 558 6.17 -1.62 4.10
CA ALA A 558 6.27 -0.18 4.28
C ALA A 558 6.73 0.45 2.96
N CYS A 559 6.00 1.45 2.48
CA CYS A 559 6.31 2.14 1.24
C CYS A 559 6.25 3.66 1.43
N PRO A 560 7.12 4.44 0.77
CA PRO A 560 7.07 5.89 0.83
C PRO A 560 5.81 6.44 0.17
N LEU A 561 5.28 7.53 0.72
CA LEU A 561 4.14 8.27 0.17
C LEU A 561 4.64 9.36 -0.80
N THR A 562 5.17 8.94 -1.93
CA THR A 562 5.84 9.83 -2.89
C THR A 562 4.93 10.88 -3.52
N ASP A 563 3.63 10.62 -3.59
CA ASP A 563 2.61 11.53 -4.14
C ASP A 563 2.36 12.77 -3.27
N ILE A 564 2.81 12.74 -2.01
CA ILE A 564 2.67 13.85 -1.06
C ILE A 564 4.01 14.41 -0.56
N SER A 565 5.14 13.80 -0.95
CA SER A 565 6.47 14.28 -0.55
C SER A 565 6.68 15.72 -1.04
N THR A 566 7.15 16.56 -0.13
CA THR A 566 7.48 17.96 -0.44
C THR A 566 8.94 18.14 -0.89
N GLY A 567 9.74 17.07 -0.83
CA GLY A 567 11.19 17.11 -1.03
C GLY A 567 11.93 17.81 0.11
N GLN A 568 11.33 17.87 1.29
CA GLN A 568 11.88 18.37 2.55
C GLN A 568 11.57 17.35 3.64
N ASN A 569 11.81 17.69 4.91
CA ASN A 569 11.44 16.81 6.02
C ASN A 569 9.93 16.84 6.26
N ASP A 570 9.23 15.76 5.91
CA ASP A 570 7.79 15.56 6.08
C ASP A 570 7.53 14.71 7.33
N LEU A 571 6.83 15.28 8.34
CA LEU A 571 6.63 14.67 9.65
C LEU A 571 5.24 14.94 10.24
N GLY A 572 4.95 14.29 11.37
CA GLY A 572 3.82 14.60 12.24
C GLY A 572 2.48 14.36 11.58
N ALA A 573 2.35 13.21 10.89
CA ALA A 573 1.11 12.80 10.26
C ALA A 573 -0.02 12.61 11.28
N ASP A 574 -1.22 13.06 10.93
CA ASP A 574 -2.48 12.70 11.59
C ASP A 574 -3.54 12.39 10.53
N PHE A 575 -4.31 11.34 10.73
CA PHE A 575 -5.21 10.80 9.70
C PHE A 575 -6.64 10.69 10.20
N PHE A 576 -7.57 11.23 9.41
CA PHE A 576 -9.00 11.11 9.65
C PHE A 576 -9.62 10.23 8.55
N PRO A 577 -10.14 9.02 8.89
CA PRO A 577 -10.64 8.10 7.87
C PRO A 577 -11.92 8.60 7.22
N SER A 578 -12.06 8.36 5.91
CA SER A 578 -13.32 8.55 5.18
C SER A 578 -14.02 7.19 5.10
N VAL A 579 -14.99 6.97 5.96
CA VAL A 579 -15.79 5.74 5.97
C VAL A 579 -16.99 5.93 5.05
N ALA A 580 -17.09 5.06 4.03
CA ALA A 580 -18.19 5.14 3.06
C ALA A 580 -19.54 4.95 3.74
N GLY A 581 -20.37 5.99 3.73
CA GLY A 581 -21.66 6.07 4.39
C GLY A 581 -21.66 6.78 5.74
N ASP A 582 -20.50 7.11 6.30
CA ASP A 582 -20.36 7.89 7.53
C ASP A 582 -20.60 9.37 7.23
N VAL A 583 -21.82 9.81 7.27
CA VAL A 583 -22.22 11.20 6.98
C VAL A 583 -22.19 12.13 8.16
N ASN A 584 -22.06 11.56 9.38
CA ASN A 584 -21.95 12.32 10.62
C ASN A 584 -20.51 12.49 11.09
N ALA A 585 -19.54 11.86 10.39
CA ALA A 585 -18.10 11.90 10.65
C ALA A 585 -17.73 11.35 12.05
N ASP A 586 -18.41 10.32 12.54
CA ASP A 586 -18.05 9.66 13.80
C ASP A 586 -17.09 8.46 13.63
N GLY A 587 -16.66 8.19 12.39
CA GLY A 587 -15.74 7.12 12.03
C GLY A 587 -16.40 5.76 11.80
N MET A 588 -17.74 5.69 11.81
CA MET A 588 -18.48 4.44 11.61
C MET A 588 -19.69 4.66 10.70
N LEU A 589 -20.05 3.65 9.93
CA LEU A 589 -21.36 3.63 9.28
C LEU A 589 -22.36 2.92 10.19
N ASP A 590 -23.34 3.65 10.73
CA ASP A 590 -24.39 3.09 11.57
C ASP A 590 -25.80 3.63 11.24
N VAL A 591 -26.78 3.40 12.10
CA VAL A 591 -28.17 3.85 11.90
C VAL A 591 -28.29 5.36 11.98
N SER A 592 -27.39 6.06 12.69
CA SER A 592 -27.41 7.53 12.80
C SER A 592 -27.13 8.19 11.46
N ASP A 593 -26.24 7.64 10.66
CA ASP A 593 -25.92 8.12 9.32
C ASP A 593 -27.09 7.99 8.36
N ILE A 594 -27.72 6.81 8.38
CA ILE A 594 -28.94 6.56 7.59
C ILE A 594 -30.04 7.56 7.94
N VAL A 595 -30.23 7.82 9.23
CA VAL A 595 -31.24 8.78 9.70
C VAL A 595 -30.85 10.21 9.29
N LEU A 596 -29.56 10.55 9.35
CA LEU A 596 -29.06 11.86 8.99
C LEU A 596 -29.20 12.12 7.49
N LEU A 597 -28.76 11.19 6.63
CA LEU A 597 -28.94 11.28 5.18
C LEU A 597 -30.42 11.32 4.79
N GLN A 598 -31.26 10.49 5.42
CA GLN A 598 -32.71 10.52 5.18
C GLN A 598 -33.33 11.88 5.52
N LYS A 599 -32.94 12.50 6.64
CA LYS A 599 -33.38 13.86 6.99
C LYS A 599 -32.94 14.89 5.99
N TRP A 600 -31.70 14.77 5.48
CA TRP A 600 -31.15 15.68 4.51
C TRP A 600 -31.89 15.58 3.16
N ILE A 601 -32.11 14.37 2.64
CA ILE A 601 -32.89 14.11 1.41
C ILE A 601 -34.33 14.66 1.53
N LEU A 602 -34.93 14.57 2.71
CA LEU A 602 -36.27 15.11 3.00
C LEU A 602 -36.26 16.65 3.23
N ALA A 603 -35.11 17.29 3.07
CA ALA A 603 -34.93 18.72 3.31
C ALA A 603 -35.45 19.20 4.68
N ILE A 604 -35.25 18.39 5.73
CA ILE A 604 -35.64 18.78 7.10
C ILE A 604 -34.77 19.97 7.53
N PRO A 605 -35.38 21.10 7.95
CA PRO A 605 -34.64 22.29 8.32
C PRO A 605 -33.61 22.04 9.43
N GLY A 606 -32.39 22.58 9.25
CA GLY A 606 -31.29 22.43 10.22
C GLY A 606 -30.51 21.12 10.13
N THR A 607 -30.81 20.26 9.13
CA THR A 607 -30.00 19.07 8.88
C THR A 607 -28.73 19.48 8.12
N LYS A 608 -27.56 19.10 8.64
CA LYS A 608 -26.25 19.25 8.00
C LYS A 608 -25.60 17.86 7.92
N LEU A 609 -25.06 17.49 6.78
CA LEU A 609 -24.12 16.37 6.65
C LEU A 609 -22.71 16.92 6.94
N PHE A 610 -21.92 16.15 7.66
CA PHE A 610 -20.52 16.52 7.96
C PHE A 610 -19.59 16.02 6.86
N LEU A 611 -19.86 14.83 6.30
CA LEU A 611 -19.14 14.24 5.17
C LEU A 611 -20.14 13.89 4.04
N PRO A 612 -20.64 14.88 3.27
CA PRO A 612 -21.59 14.60 2.19
C PRO A 612 -21.02 13.67 1.12
N GLU A 613 -19.72 13.75 0.81
CA GLU A 613 -19.04 12.88 -0.13
C GLU A 613 -19.01 11.40 0.29
N ALA A 614 -19.07 11.13 1.59
CA ALA A 614 -19.17 9.76 2.09
C ALA A 614 -20.54 9.12 1.80
N ALA A 615 -21.56 9.93 1.50
CA ALA A 615 -22.90 9.46 1.19
C ALA A 615 -23.09 9.05 -0.28
N ASP A 616 -22.30 9.58 -1.20
CA ASP A 616 -22.37 9.28 -2.63
C ASP A 616 -21.75 7.88 -2.89
N LEU A 617 -22.58 6.85 -2.70
CA LEU A 617 -22.12 5.46 -2.77
C LEU A 617 -22.22 4.85 -4.17
N ASP A 618 -22.99 5.45 -5.08
CA ASP A 618 -23.05 5.05 -6.49
C ASP A 618 -22.16 5.90 -7.40
N GLY A 619 -21.54 6.97 -6.85
CA GLY A 619 -20.55 7.81 -7.52
C GLY A 619 -21.12 8.70 -8.61
N ASP A 620 -22.42 8.99 -8.59
CA ASP A 620 -23.09 9.82 -9.61
C ASP A 620 -23.02 11.34 -9.31
N GLY A 621 -22.48 11.74 -8.15
CA GLY A 621 -22.35 13.11 -7.67
C GLY A 621 -23.64 13.72 -7.14
N CYS A 622 -24.71 12.94 -6.97
CA CYS A 622 -26.01 13.40 -6.47
C CYS A 622 -26.40 12.59 -5.23
N LEU A 623 -26.64 13.25 -4.11
CA LEU A 623 -27.11 12.55 -2.91
C LEU A 623 -28.62 12.34 -2.96
N ASP A 624 -29.05 11.09 -3.08
CA ASP A 624 -30.46 10.75 -3.22
C ASP A 624 -30.88 9.42 -2.55
N VAL A 625 -32.03 8.87 -3.00
CA VAL A 625 -32.59 7.66 -2.40
C VAL A 625 -31.84 6.38 -2.81
N PHE A 626 -31.03 6.42 -3.87
CA PHE A 626 -30.21 5.29 -4.28
C PHE A 626 -29.03 5.13 -3.31
N ASP A 627 -28.35 6.22 -2.95
CA ASP A 627 -27.31 6.21 -1.92
C ASP A 627 -27.83 5.73 -0.57
N LEU A 628 -28.99 6.24 -0.17
CA LEU A 628 -29.64 5.79 1.06
C LEU A 628 -29.96 4.28 0.99
N GLY A 629 -30.28 3.76 -0.17
CA GLY A 629 -30.49 2.33 -0.42
C GLY A 629 -29.18 1.54 -0.25
N LEU A 630 -28.11 2.00 -0.84
CA LEU A 630 -26.77 1.39 -0.77
C LEU A 630 -26.20 1.46 0.65
N MET A 631 -26.35 2.57 1.36
CA MET A 631 -25.97 2.68 2.77
C MET A 631 -26.67 1.63 3.64
N LYS A 632 -28.00 1.44 3.45
CA LYS A 632 -28.75 0.40 4.17
C LYS A 632 -28.27 -1.01 3.81
N GLN A 633 -27.96 -1.26 2.57
CA GLN A 633 -27.40 -2.55 2.12
C GLN A 633 -26.05 -2.82 2.79
N LYS A 634 -25.13 -1.88 2.76
CA LYS A 634 -23.82 -1.97 3.42
C LYS A 634 -23.95 -2.24 4.92
N LEU A 635 -24.86 -1.53 5.59
CA LEU A 635 -25.09 -1.71 7.02
C LEU A 635 -25.61 -3.12 7.35
N LEU A 636 -26.45 -3.71 6.48
CA LEU A 636 -26.91 -5.09 6.61
C LEU A 636 -25.79 -6.12 6.36
N GLU A 637 -24.93 -5.87 5.37
CA GLU A 637 -23.77 -6.73 5.05
C GLU A 637 -22.76 -6.74 6.20
N ASN A 638 -22.56 -5.63 6.88
CA ASN A 638 -21.68 -5.51 8.04
C ASN A 638 -22.24 -6.17 9.32
N GLY A 639 -23.42 -6.76 9.27
CA GLY A 639 -23.99 -7.54 10.40
C GLY A 639 -24.46 -6.71 11.60
N LEU A 640 -24.62 -5.41 11.46
CA LEU A 640 -24.98 -4.48 12.54
C LEU A 640 -26.49 -4.45 12.88
N PHE A 641 -27.28 -5.38 12.33
CA PHE A 641 -28.68 -5.62 12.67
C PHE A 641 -28.89 -7.04 13.24
N THR A 642 -28.19 -7.40 14.32
CA THR A 642 -28.54 -8.60 15.10
C THR A 642 -28.93 -8.21 16.53
#